data_ecaed66774a1a0ec54d09710c4e4465b
#
_entry.id   ecaed66774a1a0ec54d09710c4e4465b
#
_cell.length_a   1.000
_cell.length_b   1.000
_cell.length_c   1.000
_cell.angle_alpha   90.00
_cell.angle_beta   90.00
_cell.angle_gamma   90.00
#
_symmetry.space_group_name_H-M   'P 1'
#
loop_
_entity.id
_entity.type
_entity.pdbx_description
1 polymer ?
#
loop_
_entity_poly.entity_id
_entity_poly.type
_entity_poly.pdbx_seq_one_letter_code
_entity_poly.pdbx_strand_id
1 'polypeptide(L)'
;MKTRRRDFIKLSAASTLAALTMLSVQPHSVVGRMLAKQLLLEETSKKPLEGLRFVKTFCGMCGALCGIRVGVDSSGRPRVVLPLNGHPQRGLCGRSATAPWLWDHPLRLKKPMANEMRGEARFKEVDWDTALNGIASKLKEIVSKYGYKAIAITHHDAWSYYMPLFSYLFGTPNVISHVSMCHANGTVARGHILGAGGPPAVDPDYENASFLVLIGRTLSTASMGALHRARTNKGLQIVVVDPRMPEIGFGDVKWIPIIPGTDAAFALSIIYVLLEEELYNADFLKKYSNAPFLIKPDGKPLTEADVVEGGDPKKYLVFDAKDGKLKDHKVALDPDLWYVGEVTLKDGSKVTVKTALTLLKERASNYKPEVAESITGVKASEIRWVARKLALSNGVVDDTWYIARNGNDYDDVRSFLIINVLLGNIDKPGGLCFQESSKFPSVISVKTIEGKKVAETVYGARMPEELFGDVTKTRVDRAKYPLTLSTFDAVLDAILEEKPYPIKALFIIGTNPIGRDMNTRKIIEAYKKLDLLVVIDIMPTDDADYADYVLPDTIFLEREEITSTKWTLHASVQKQSKVVDPPKGVDARDALWIMFEIARRAFPERAKALGWDDKYADYEVYKEEFLHKLDEAILSSLAKAWNIDKEKLKTALEEEGYYVLSKKKYYVRPYKTALATPSGKAEIYSLAALAAGLDPLPDYKPPPAYTPPKAPDEFYLVNGKSPLTSFQASLMEPLRFVGDRSVWMNPKDAERLGIRDGDMVELEGIDTGWKARVRIRVTERVREGVLFAYATVCGRMSKLIPKDYFAREGVNPNWFAKGYVIPIVGGGASNSSVRVRKL
;
A
#
# COMPACT_ATOMS: atom_id res chain seq x y z
N MET A 1 -31.03 13.14 -21.74
CA MET A 1 -30.36 13.29 -20.40
C MET A 1 -31.27 13.03 -19.20
N LYS A 2 -32.58 13.37 -19.23
CA LYS A 2 -33.50 13.11 -18.10
C LYS A 2 -33.77 11.63 -17.80
N THR A 3 -33.80 10.77 -18.82
CA THR A 3 -34.04 9.32 -18.67
C THR A 3 -32.88 8.58 -18.00
N ARG A 4 -31.63 8.93 -18.25
CA ARG A 4 -30.45 8.30 -17.66
C ARG A 4 -30.31 8.51 -16.14
N ARG A 5 -30.82 9.64 -15.61
CA ARG A 5 -30.80 9.97 -14.18
C ARG A 5 -31.77 9.09 -13.38
N ARG A 6 -32.91 8.74 -13.97
CA ARG A 6 -33.93 7.89 -13.36
C ARG A 6 -33.53 6.41 -13.34
N ASP A 7 -32.87 5.95 -14.39
CA ASP A 7 -32.39 4.56 -14.50
C ASP A 7 -31.15 4.30 -13.63
N PHE A 8 -30.31 5.33 -13.42
CA PHE A 8 -29.21 5.27 -12.46
C PHE A 8 -29.71 5.09 -11.03
N ILE A 9 -30.68 5.89 -10.59
CA ILE A 9 -31.24 5.78 -9.25
C ILE A 9 -31.85 4.40 -9.02
N LYS A 10 -32.46 3.80 -10.03
CA LYS A 10 -33.10 2.49 -9.94
C LYS A 10 -32.16 1.29 -9.87
N LEU A 11 -31.05 1.30 -10.60
CA LEU A 11 -30.13 0.15 -10.70
C LEU A 11 -28.94 0.21 -9.75
N SER A 12 -28.43 1.40 -9.43
CA SER A 12 -27.39 1.56 -8.42
C SER A 12 -27.93 1.44 -6.98
N ALA A 13 -29.25 1.59 -6.80
CA ALA A 13 -29.89 1.53 -5.50
C ALA A 13 -29.64 0.20 -4.79
N ALA A 14 -29.78 -0.94 -5.45
CA ALA A 14 -29.54 -2.25 -4.84
C ALA A 14 -28.07 -2.50 -4.49
N SER A 15 -27.11 -2.06 -5.34
CA SER A 15 -25.68 -2.17 -5.07
C SER A 15 -25.19 -1.12 -4.08
N THR A 16 -25.76 0.08 -4.10
CA THR A 16 -25.45 1.16 -3.17
C THR A 16 -26.06 0.90 -1.79
N LEU A 17 -27.22 0.24 -1.70
CA LEU A 17 -27.80 -0.16 -0.42
C LEU A 17 -26.98 -1.25 0.27
N ALA A 18 -26.50 -2.26 -0.47
CA ALA A 18 -25.56 -3.23 0.06
C ALA A 18 -24.23 -2.58 0.53
N ALA A 19 -23.78 -1.53 -0.15
CA ALA A 19 -22.60 -0.75 0.26
C ALA A 19 -22.92 0.22 1.41
N LEU A 20 -24.07 0.86 1.46
CA LEU A 20 -24.49 1.80 2.50
C LEU A 20 -24.95 1.12 3.80
N THR A 21 -25.54 -0.06 3.73
CA THR A 21 -25.83 -0.89 4.91
C THR A 21 -24.56 -1.53 5.49
N MET A 22 -23.49 -1.63 4.69
CA MET A 22 -22.16 -2.04 5.16
C MET A 22 -21.31 -0.87 5.67
N LEU A 23 -21.61 0.35 5.27
CA LEU A 23 -21.00 1.59 5.75
C LEU A 23 -22.05 2.26 6.64
N SER A 24 -21.83 2.30 7.93
CA SER A 24 -22.70 2.99 8.89
C SER A 24 -22.82 4.50 8.55
N VAL A 25 -23.59 4.82 7.53
CA VAL A 25 -24.23 6.11 7.47
C VAL A 25 -25.30 6.06 8.56
N GLN A 26 -25.13 6.85 9.62
CA GLN A 26 -26.13 6.89 10.68
C GLN A 26 -27.52 7.11 10.06
N PRO A 27 -28.53 6.28 10.40
CA PRO A 27 -29.87 6.37 9.80
C PRO A 27 -30.59 7.69 10.09
N HIS A 28 -29.95 8.60 10.80
CA HIS A 28 -30.50 9.87 11.25
C HIS A 28 -30.21 11.07 10.35
N SER A 29 -29.35 10.95 9.32
CA SER A 29 -29.22 12.04 8.36
C SER A 29 -30.45 12.09 7.44
N VAL A 30 -30.93 13.30 7.11
CA VAL A 30 -32.06 13.51 6.21
C VAL A 30 -31.85 12.81 4.86
N VAL A 31 -30.60 12.81 4.35
CA VAL A 31 -30.20 12.14 3.11
C VAL A 31 -30.20 10.62 3.26
N GLY A 32 -29.73 10.08 4.40
CA GLY A 32 -29.78 8.64 4.69
C GLY A 32 -31.23 8.13 4.78
N ARG A 33 -32.12 8.91 5.38
CA ARG A 33 -33.58 8.59 5.46
C ARG A 33 -34.30 8.72 4.11
N MET A 34 -33.96 9.72 3.31
CA MET A 34 -34.55 9.88 1.96
C MET A 34 -34.08 8.76 1.02
N LEU A 35 -32.80 8.42 1.05
CA LEU A 35 -32.24 7.29 0.30
C LEU A 35 -32.80 5.95 0.80
N ALA A 36 -32.86 5.72 2.11
CA ALA A 36 -33.44 4.50 2.68
C ALA A 36 -34.93 4.37 2.38
N LYS A 37 -35.70 5.48 2.45
CA LYS A 37 -37.14 5.47 2.14
C LYS A 37 -37.40 5.24 0.64
N GLN A 38 -36.59 5.81 -0.24
CA GLN A 38 -36.70 5.62 -1.67
C GLN A 38 -36.27 4.20 -2.11
N LEU A 39 -35.29 3.62 -1.39
CA LEU A 39 -34.78 2.28 -1.58
C LEU A 39 -35.71 1.21 -0.99
N LEU A 40 -36.33 1.44 0.17
CA LEU A 40 -37.33 0.55 0.78
C LEU A 40 -38.63 0.48 -0.05
N LEU A 41 -38.99 1.56 -0.77
CA LEU A 41 -40.13 1.56 -1.68
C LEU A 41 -39.87 0.80 -2.99
N GLU A 42 -38.60 0.56 -3.37
CA GLU A 42 -38.18 -0.17 -4.56
C GLU A 42 -37.82 -1.65 -4.27
N GLU A 43 -37.62 -2.03 -2.99
CA GLU A 43 -37.26 -3.40 -2.56
C GLU A 43 -38.40 -4.43 -2.78
N THR A 44 -39.59 -3.98 -3.12
CA THR A 44 -40.75 -4.85 -3.37
C THR A 44 -40.82 -5.45 -4.76
N SER A 45 -39.87 -5.13 -5.66
CA SER A 45 -39.79 -5.79 -6.97
C SER A 45 -38.48 -6.56 -7.12
N LYS A 46 -38.53 -7.88 -7.21
CA LYS A 46 -37.40 -8.79 -7.59
C LYS A 46 -36.85 -8.52 -9.01
N LYS A 47 -37.42 -7.55 -9.73
CA LYS A 47 -37.15 -7.23 -11.14
C LYS A 47 -35.80 -6.64 -11.54
N PRO A 48 -35.01 -5.93 -10.68
CA PRO A 48 -33.74 -5.30 -11.12
C PRO A 48 -32.64 -6.28 -11.54
N LEU A 49 -32.72 -7.55 -11.11
CA LEU A 49 -31.70 -8.57 -11.42
C LEU A 49 -32.15 -9.58 -12.46
N GLU A 50 -33.42 -9.54 -12.89
CA GLU A 50 -33.96 -10.41 -13.93
C GLU A 50 -33.36 -10.08 -15.31
N GLY A 51 -32.99 -11.10 -16.06
CA GLY A 51 -32.38 -10.94 -17.39
C GLY A 51 -30.89 -10.57 -17.40
N LEU A 52 -30.24 -10.49 -16.23
CA LEU A 52 -28.80 -10.27 -16.17
C LEU A 52 -28.02 -11.59 -16.16
N ARG A 53 -27.02 -11.70 -17.04
CA ARG A 53 -25.98 -12.74 -16.99
C ARG A 53 -24.91 -12.31 -16.00
N PHE A 54 -24.62 -13.15 -15.02
CA PHE A 54 -23.57 -12.85 -14.02
C PHE A 54 -22.24 -13.53 -14.37
N VAL A 55 -21.16 -12.72 -14.38
CA VAL A 55 -19.79 -13.21 -14.55
C VAL A 55 -19.05 -13.07 -13.22
N LYS A 56 -18.43 -14.15 -12.76
CA LYS A 56 -17.54 -14.16 -11.57
C LYS A 56 -16.17 -13.61 -11.97
N THR A 57 -15.64 -12.68 -11.20
CA THR A 57 -14.35 -12.03 -11.44
C THR A 57 -13.85 -11.39 -10.15
N PHE A 58 -12.76 -10.64 -10.20
CA PHE A 58 -12.34 -9.78 -9.08
C PHE A 58 -12.34 -8.30 -9.46
N CYS A 59 -12.45 -7.43 -8.45
CA CYS A 59 -12.53 -5.99 -8.62
C CYS A 59 -11.13 -5.39 -8.82
N GLY A 60 -10.88 -4.72 -9.94
CA GLY A 60 -9.66 -4.00 -10.24
C GLY A 60 -9.65 -2.51 -9.83
N MET A 61 -10.63 -2.04 -9.01
CA MET A 61 -10.71 -0.64 -8.59
C MET A 61 -9.64 -0.25 -7.56
N CYS A 62 -8.97 -1.21 -6.93
CA CYS A 62 -7.82 -1.02 -6.04
C CYS A 62 -7.11 -2.36 -5.78
N GLY A 63 -5.92 -2.31 -5.15
CA GLY A 63 -5.09 -3.49 -4.88
C GLY A 63 -5.68 -4.53 -3.92
N ALA A 64 -6.88 -4.33 -3.37
CA ALA A 64 -7.57 -5.34 -2.56
C ALA A 64 -8.06 -6.53 -3.40
N LEU A 65 -8.34 -6.34 -4.68
CA LEU A 65 -8.76 -7.38 -5.62
C LEU A 65 -9.90 -8.26 -5.07
N CYS A 66 -10.95 -7.62 -4.52
CA CYS A 66 -12.07 -8.33 -3.90
C CYS A 66 -12.83 -9.17 -4.93
N GLY A 67 -13.23 -10.40 -4.54
CA GLY A 67 -14.06 -11.27 -5.37
C GLY A 67 -15.46 -10.68 -5.56
N ILE A 68 -15.87 -10.53 -6.81
CA ILE A 68 -17.15 -9.96 -7.22
C ILE A 68 -17.80 -10.79 -8.33
N ARG A 69 -19.09 -10.58 -8.54
CA ARG A 69 -19.82 -10.99 -9.73
C ARG A 69 -20.48 -9.77 -10.35
N VAL A 70 -20.38 -9.65 -11.66
CA VAL A 70 -20.87 -8.51 -12.42
C VAL A 70 -22.05 -8.96 -13.27
N GLY A 71 -23.20 -8.30 -13.13
CA GLY A 71 -24.40 -8.53 -13.93
C GLY A 71 -24.34 -7.72 -15.22
N VAL A 72 -24.48 -8.41 -16.36
CA VAL A 72 -24.46 -7.86 -17.72
C VAL A 72 -25.83 -8.06 -18.36
N ASP A 73 -26.39 -7.01 -18.96
CA ASP A 73 -27.68 -7.09 -19.66
C ASP A 73 -27.57 -7.70 -21.07
N SER A 74 -28.72 -7.87 -21.73
CA SER A 74 -28.80 -8.44 -23.10
C SER A 74 -28.09 -7.59 -24.16
N SER A 75 -27.78 -6.33 -23.89
CA SER A 75 -27.01 -5.46 -24.79
C SER A 75 -25.49 -5.53 -24.55
N GLY A 76 -25.04 -6.41 -23.66
CA GLY A 76 -23.62 -6.54 -23.30
C GLY A 76 -23.13 -5.47 -22.31
N ARG A 77 -24.01 -4.66 -21.71
CA ARG A 77 -23.63 -3.59 -20.79
C ARG A 77 -23.53 -4.08 -19.35
N PRO A 78 -22.44 -3.80 -18.63
CA PRO A 78 -22.36 -4.09 -17.19
C PRO A 78 -23.30 -3.18 -16.43
N ARG A 79 -24.07 -3.74 -15.49
CA ARG A 79 -25.13 -3.01 -14.76
C ARG A 79 -24.94 -2.97 -13.26
N VAL A 80 -24.51 -4.08 -12.68
CA VAL A 80 -24.48 -4.23 -11.22
C VAL A 80 -23.27 -5.06 -10.81
N VAL A 81 -22.74 -4.75 -9.63
CA VAL A 81 -21.69 -5.53 -8.98
C VAL A 81 -22.22 -6.07 -7.67
N LEU A 82 -22.06 -7.36 -7.44
CA LEU A 82 -22.40 -8.06 -6.21
C LEU A 82 -21.14 -8.74 -5.63
N PRO A 83 -21.07 -8.97 -4.31
CA PRO A 83 -19.96 -9.70 -3.73
C PRO A 83 -19.98 -11.17 -4.17
N LEU A 84 -18.81 -11.77 -4.36
CA LEU A 84 -18.67 -13.19 -4.62
C LEU A 84 -18.66 -13.94 -3.28
N ASN A 85 -19.68 -14.77 -3.03
CA ASN A 85 -19.79 -15.53 -1.81
C ASN A 85 -18.69 -16.60 -1.73
N GLY A 86 -18.18 -16.86 -0.51
CA GLY A 86 -17.11 -17.84 -0.29
C GLY A 86 -15.70 -17.34 -0.65
N HIS A 87 -15.57 -16.27 -1.40
CA HIS A 87 -14.26 -15.74 -1.77
C HIS A 87 -13.47 -15.27 -0.52
N PRO A 88 -12.16 -15.63 -0.37
CA PRO A 88 -11.36 -15.26 0.81
C PRO A 88 -11.26 -13.76 1.05
N GLN A 89 -11.18 -12.97 -0.04
CA GLN A 89 -11.23 -11.51 0.00
C GLN A 89 -12.63 -11.05 -0.43
N ARG A 90 -13.64 -11.45 0.33
CA ARG A 90 -15.02 -11.05 0.09
C ARG A 90 -15.22 -9.60 0.50
N GLY A 91 -15.78 -8.80 -0.39
CA GLY A 91 -16.13 -7.42 -0.05
C GLY A 91 -16.77 -6.67 -1.19
N LEU A 92 -17.54 -5.64 -0.82
CA LEU A 92 -18.12 -4.66 -1.75
C LEU A 92 -18.03 -3.29 -1.09
N CYS A 93 -17.47 -2.31 -1.81
CA CYS A 93 -17.40 -0.92 -1.36
C CYS A 93 -17.99 0.02 -2.42
N GLY A 94 -18.15 1.31 -2.08
CA GLY A 94 -18.67 2.30 -3.01
C GLY A 94 -17.88 2.38 -4.33
N ARG A 95 -16.54 2.17 -4.27
CA ARG A 95 -15.70 2.13 -5.47
C ARG A 95 -16.04 0.97 -6.38
N SER A 96 -16.15 -0.25 -5.86
CA SER A 96 -16.51 -1.43 -6.66
C SER A 96 -17.91 -1.33 -7.24
N ALA A 97 -18.85 -0.73 -6.51
CA ALA A 97 -20.22 -0.52 -6.98
C ALA A 97 -20.29 0.39 -8.22
N THR A 98 -19.29 1.27 -8.42
CA THR A 98 -19.22 2.14 -9.60
C THR A 98 -18.46 1.54 -10.78
N ALA A 99 -17.89 0.35 -10.65
CA ALA A 99 -17.12 -0.27 -11.74
C ALA A 99 -17.86 -0.37 -13.08
N PRO A 100 -19.18 -0.66 -13.16
CA PRO A 100 -19.93 -0.65 -14.42
C PRO A 100 -19.86 0.67 -15.18
N TRP A 101 -19.67 1.79 -14.47
CA TRP A 101 -19.60 3.13 -15.06
C TRP A 101 -18.27 3.42 -15.75
N LEU A 102 -17.21 2.64 -15.48
CA LEU A 102 -15.95 2.75 -16.22
C LEU A 102 -16.13 2.42 -17.70
N TRP A 103 -17.03 1.49 -18.03
CA TRP A 103 -17.13 0.90 -19.35
C TRP A 103 -17.39 1.94 -20.45
N ASP A 104 -18.37 2.83 -20.27
CA ASP A 104 -18.74 3.87 -21.25
C ASP A 104 -18.60 5.30 -20.67
N HIS A 105 -17.71 5.49 -19.70
CA HIS A 105 -17.54 6.80 -19.06
C HIS A 105 -17.12 7.87 -20.08
N PRO A 106 -17.71 9.09 -20.03
CA PRO A 106 -17.38 10.16 -21.00
C PRO A 106 -15.90 10.55 -21.02
N LEU A 107 -15.24 10.51 -19.85
CA LEU A 107 -13.81 10.83 -19.72
C LEU A 107 -12.90 9.63 -19.98
N ARG A 108 -13.42 8.45 -20.31
CA ARG A 108 -12.57 7.31 -20.63
C ARG A 108 -11.68 7.62 -21.83
N LEU A 109 -10.40 7.30 -21.72
CA LEU A 109 -9.46 7.37 -22.82
C LEU A 109 -9.85 6.33 -23.88
N LYS A 110 -9.96 6.73 -25.15
CA LYS A 110 -10.53 5.90 -26.20
C LYS A 110 -9.56 5.53 -27.29
N LYS A 111 -8.61 6.40 -27.59
CA LYS A 111 -7.61 6.24 -28.65
C LYS A 111 -6.29 6.83 -28.21
N PRO A 112 -5.17 6.41 -28.79
CA PRO A 112 -3.88 7.04 -28.57
C PRO A 112 -3.92 8.54 -28.90
N MET A 113 -3.25 9.35 -28.10
CA MET A 113 -3.16 10.78 -28.29
C MET A 113 -1.67 11.21 -28.24
N ALA A 114 -1.28 12.07 -29.17
CA ALA A 114 0.00 12.77 -29.15
C ALA A 114 -0.21 14.23 -28.72
N ASN A 115 0.68 14.75 -27.85
CA ASN A 115 0.60 16.09 -27.31
C ASN A 115 1.51 17.03 -28.12
N GLU A 116 0.96 18.11 -28.62
CA GLU A 116 1.70 19.13 -29.35
C GLU A 116 2.47 20.08 -28.42
N MET A 117 2.02 20.21 -27.16
CA MET A 117 2.65 21.12 -26.18
C MET A 117 2.44 20.61 -24.74
N ARG A 118 3.51 20.20 -24.10
CA ARG A 118 3.49 19.74 -22.69
C ARG A 118 2.95 20.82 -21.76
N GLY A 119 2.10 20.39 -20.81
CA GLY A 119 1.46 21.29 -19.84
C GLY A 119 0.26 22.07 -20.37
N GLU A 120 0.04 22.08 -21.69
CA GLU A 120 -1.13 22.72 -22.31
C GLU A 120 -2.25 21.73 -22.67
N ALA A 121 -1.97 20.42 -22.61
CA ALA A 121 -2.88 19.34 -22.98
C ALA A 121 -3.48 19.52 -24.39
N ARG A 122 -2.66 19.95 -25.36
CA ARG A 122 -3.05 20.09 -26.76
C ARG A 122 -2.88 18.77 -27.48
N PHE A 123 -3.84 17.87 -27.26
CA PHE A 123 -3.78 16.52 -27.79
C PHE A 123 -4.45 16.41 -29.16
N LYS A 124 -3.81 15.62 -30.02
CA LYS A 124 -4.36 15.11 -31.29
C LYS A 124 -4.51 13.60 -31.18
N GLU A 125 -5.68 13.06 -31.50
CA GLU A 125 -5.85 11.61 -31.70
C GLU A 125 -4.96 11.14 -32.84
N VAL A 126 -4.25 10.03 -32.63
CA VAL A 126 -3.40 9.36 -33.60
C VAL A 126 -3.71 7.86 -33.61
N ASP A 127 -3.34 7.16 -34.67
CA ASP A 127 -3.41 5.71 -34.66
C ASP A 127 -2.29 5.07 -33.81
N TRP A 128 -2.46 3.78 -33.52
CA TRP A 128 -1.50 3.03 -32.70
C TRP A 128 -0.11 3.01 -33.32
N ASP A 129 0.02 2.81 -34.64
CA ASP A 129 1.33 2.74 -35.29
C ASP A 129 2.07 4.06 -35.21
N THR A 130 1.39 5.17 -35.43
CA THR A 130 1.97 6.52 -35.27
C THR A 130 2.47 6.72 -33.85
N ALA A 131 1.68 6.39 -32.83
CA ALA A 131 2.08 6.55 -31.44
C ALA A 131 3.26 5.64 -31.07
N LEU A 132 3.17 4.35 -31.37
CA LEU A 132 4.18 3.36 -31.01
C LEU A 132 5.51 3.60 -31.75
N ASN A 133 5.46 3.99 -33.04
CA ASN A 133 6.67 4.31 -33.81
C ASN A 133 7.35 5.60 -33.29
N GLY A 134 6.55 6.63 -32.94
CA GLY A 134 7.09 7.87 -32.38
C GLY A 134 7.80 7.62 -31.03
N ILE A 135 7.17 6.86 -30.14
CA ILE A 135 7.77 6.46 -28.84
C ILE A 135 9.05 5.63 -29.08
N ALA A 136 8.99 4.62 -29.95
CA ALA A 136 10.12 3.73 -30.21
C ALA A 136 11.33 4.48 -30.83
N SER A 137 11.09 5.41 -31.75
CA SER A 137 12.12 6.26 -32.33
C SER A 137 12.83 7.08 -31.27
N LYS A 138 12.07 7.72 -30.37
CA LYS A 138 12.62 8.53 -29.29
C LYS A 138 13.39 7.69 -28.27
N LEU A 139 12.93 6.49 -27.96
CA LEU A 139 13.65 5.56 -27.08
C LEU A 139 14.99 5.12 -27.67
N LYS A 140 15.06 4.85 -28.98
CA LYS A 140 16.35 4.51 -29.66
C LYS A 140 17.35 5.67 -29.53
N GLU A 141 16.91 6.90 -29.73
CA GLU A 141 17.74 8.10 -29.55
C GLU A 141 18.27 8.20 -28.12
N ILE A 142 17.38 8.08 -27.12
CA ILE A 142 17.73 8.18 -25.71
C ILE A 142 18.72 7.07 -25.31
N VAL A 143 18.46 5.82 -25.71
CA VAL A 143 19.33 4.68 -25.36
C VAL A 143 20.68 4.78 -26.03
N SER A 144 20.75 5.23 -27.27
CA SER A 144 22.04 5.42 -27.96
C SER A 144 22.94 6.45 -27.28
N LYS A 145 22.34 7.45 -26.62
CA LYS A 145 23.08 8.55 -25.97
C LYS A 145 23.37 8.26 -24.49
N TYR A 146 22.42 7.67 -23.76
CA TYR A 146 22.48 7.58 -22.30
C TYR A 146 22.43 6.14 -21.74
N GLY A 147 22.23 5.13 -22.61
CA GLY A 147 22.04 3.73 -22.23
C GLY A 147 20.61 3.44 -21.74
N TYR A 148 20.32 2.16 -21.53
CA TYR A 148 18.99 1.69 -21.10
C TYR A 148 18.60 2.20 -19.69
N LYS A 149 19.58 2.46 -18.83
CA LYS A 149 19.36 3.01 -17.49
C LYS A 149 18.69 4.37 -17.49
N ALA A 150 18.69 5.09 -18.61
CA ALA A 150 18.01 6.39 -18.75
C ALA A 150 16.48 6.28 -18.89
N ILE A 151 15.94 5.07 -18.95
CA ILE A 151 14.51 4.80 -18.96
C ILE A 151 14.05 4.49 -17.53
N ALA A 152 12.93 5.08 -17.11
CA ALA A 152 12.22 4.73 -15.88
C ALA A 152 10.76 4.37 -16.17
N ILE A 153 10.21 3.46 -15.36
CA ILE A 153 8.81 3.03 -15.44
C ILE A 153 8.22 3.17 -14.03
N THR A 154 7.15 3.96 -13.87
CA THR A 154 6.42 4.02 -12.60
C THR A 154 5.00 3.47 -12.75
N HIS A 155 4.53 2.79 -11.70
CA HIS A 155 3.26 2.09 -11.75
C HIS A 155 2.54 2.06 -10.38
N HIS A 156 1.27 1.67 -10.40
CA HIS A 156 0.51 1.27 -9.23
C HIS A 156 0.17 -0.23 -9.30
N ASP A 157 -0.80 -0.73 -8.54
CA ASP A 157 -1.16 -2.15 -8.40
C ASP A 157 -1.48 -2.85 -9.74
N ALA A 158 -2.13 -2.16 -10.67
CA ALA A 158 -2.35 -2.69 -12.01
C ALA A 158 -1.01 -3.02 -12.69
N TRP A 159 -0.96 -4.17 -13.36
CA TRP A 159 0.23 -4.63 -14.08
C TRP A 159 1.47 -4.93 -13.22
N SER A 160 1.38 -4.85 -11.87
CA SER A 160 2.52 -5.07 -10.97
C SER A 160 3.21 -6.43 -11.17
N TYR A 161 2.46 -7.45 -11.58
CA TYR A 161 2.99 -8.77 -11.87
C TYR A 161 4.01 -8.76 -13.01
N TYR A 162 3.80 -7.92 -14.02
CA TYR A 162 4.63 -7.84 -15.24
C TYR A 162 5.80 -6.87 -15.12
N MET A 163 5.92 -6.11 -14.05
CA MET A 163 6.97 -5.09 -13.92
C MET A 163 8.39 -5.66 -13.97
N PRO A 164 8.71 -6.84 -13.38
CA PRO A 164 10.02 -7.47 -13.60
C PRO A 164 10.27 -7.82 -15.07
N LEU A 165 9.25 -8.24 -15.81
CA LEU A 165 9.36 -8.51 -17.25
C LEU A 165 9.67 -7.23 -18.04
N PHE A 166 9.01 -6.10 -17.70
CA PHE A 166 9.26 -4.81 -18.36
C PHE A 166 10.69 -4.30 -18.09
N SER A 167 11.26 -4.58 -16.90
CA SER A 167 12.67 -4.29 -16.64
C SER A 167 13.58 -4.94 -17.68
N TYR A 168 13.42 -6.23 -17.96
CA TYR A 168 14.19 -6.94 -18.98
C TYR A 168 13.82 -6.50 -20.40
N LEU A 169 12.54 -6.26 -20.67
CA LEU A 169 12.06 -5.84 -21.99
C LEU A 169 12.69 -4.50 -22.41
N PHE A 170 12.78 -3.52 -21.52
CA PHE A 170 13.38 -2.21 -21.76
C PHE A 170 14.86 -2.10 -21.34
N GLY A 171 15.43 -3.14 -20.73
CA GLY A 171 16.82 -3.16 -20.29
C GLY A 171 17.16 -2.21 -19.15
N THR A 172 16.19 -1.75 -18.41
CA THR A 172 16.36 -0.76 -17.35
C THR A 172 16.21 -1.35 -15.95
N PRO A 173 17.03 -0.93 -14.97
CA PRO A 173 16.79 -1.27 -13.57
C PRO A 173 15.64 -0.47 -12.96
N ASN A 174 15.24 0.67 -13.56
CA ASN A 174 14.42 1.71 -12.92
C ASN A 174 12.92 1.46 -13.08
N VAL A 175 12.45 0.31 -12.57
CA VAL A 175 11.02 0.04 -12.41
C VAL A 175 10.63 0.36 -10.98
N ILE A 176 9.80 1.40 -10.82
CA ILE A 176 9.53 2.08 -9.55
C ILE A 176 8.02 2.07 -9.28
N SER A 177 7.60 1.47 -8.17
CA SER A 177 6.20 1.47 -7.76
C SER A 177 5.84 2.70 -6.89
N HIS A 178 4.55 2.83 -6.58
CA HIS A 178 4.01 3.84 -5.68
C HIS A 178 4.34 3.62 -4.20
N VAL A 179 5.01 2.53 -3.86
CA VAL A 179 5.04 1.98 -2.49
C VAL A 179 5.71 2.90 -1.46
N SER A 180 6.58 3.83 -1.89
CA SER A 180 7.15 4.87 -1.01
C SER A 180 6.07 5.74 -0.35
N MET A 181 4.99 6.02 -1.08
CA MET A 181 3.83 6.79 -0.58
C MET A 181 2.73 5.90 0.01
N CYS A 182 2.99 4.62 0.19
CA CYS A 182 2.04 3.65 0.71
C CYS A 182 2.55 3.06 2.02
N HIS A 183 3.20 1.91 2.00
CA HIS A 183 3.59 1.17 3.20
C HIS A 183 5.07 0.75 3.21
N ALA A 184 5.94 1.40 2.41
CA ALA A 184 7.36 1.03 2.32
C ALA A 184 8.02 0.98 3.70
N ASN A 185 7.81 2.02 4.51
CA ASN A 185 8.38 2.13 5.85
C ASN A 185 7.95 0.95 6.75
N GLY A 186 6.67 0.66 6.78
CA GLY A 186 6.12 -0.47 7.53
C GLY A 186 6.62 -1.83 7.01
N THR A 187 6.84 -1.96 5.71
CA THR A 187 7.39 -3.20 5.13
C THR A 187 8.86 -3.41 5.55
N VAL A 188 9.68 -2.37 5.51
CA VAL A 188 11.07 -2.44 6.01
C VAL A 188 11.08 -2.74 7.50
N ALA A 189 10.24 -2.05 8.30
CA ALA A 189 10.11 -2.29 9.73
C ALA A 189 9.72 -3.75 10.05
N ARG A 190 8.72 -4.30 9.36
CA ARG A 190 8.32 -5.72 9.50
C ARG A 190 9.44 -6.69 9.10
N GLY A 191 10.18 -6.36 8.04
CA GLY A 191 11.38 -7.10 7.65
C GLY A 191 12.42 -7.14 8.77
N HIS A 192 12.64 -6.02 9.44
CA HIS A 192 13.62 -5.88 10.51
C HIS A 192 13.20 -6.52 11.84
N ILE A 193 11.92 -6.56 12.16
CA ILE A 193 11.42 -7.14 13.43
C ILE A 193 11.02 -8.60 13.30
N LEU A 194 10.35 -8.98 12.20
CA LEU A 194 9.75 -10.31 12.02
C LEU A 194 10.31 -11.07 10.79
N GLY A 195 11.25 -10.51 10.05
CA GLY A 195 11.72 -11.10 8.79
C GLY A 195 10.62 -11.15 7.72
N ALA A 196 9.58 -10.33 7.84
CA ALA A 196 8.39 -10.34 6.99
C ALA A 196 8.42 -9.16 6.01
N GLY A 197 9.37 -9.17 5.08
CA GLY A 197 9.56 -8.12 4.09
C GLY A 197 8.67 -8.29 2.87
N GLY A 198 7.44 -7.87 2.92
CA GLY A 198 6.49 -7.86 1.80
C GLY A 198 5.17 -7.21 2.18
N PRO A 199 4.37 -6.71 1.22
CA PRO A 199 3.08 -6.07 1.50
C PRO A 199 1.91 -7.06 1.49
N PRO A 200 1.06 -7.02 2.50
CA PRO A 200 1.42 -7.23 3.89
C PRO A 200 1.73 -8.71 4.10
N ALA A 201 2.92 -9.02 4.57
CA ALA A 201 3.33 -10.39 4.86
C ALA A 201 2.71 -10.93 6.16
N VAL A 202 2.14 -10.04 6.99
CA VAL A 202 1.40 -10.34 8.22
C VAL A 202 0.07 -9.59 8.22
N ASP A 203 -0.95 -10.16 8.87
CA ASP A 203 -2.28 -9.55 9.05
C ASP A 203 -2.85 -10.04 10.39
N PRO A 204 -3.59 -9.21 11.15
CA PRO A 204 -4.29 -9.68 12.34
C PRO A 204 -5.30 -10.76 12.02
N ASP A 205 -5.43 -11.72 12.91
CA ASP A 205 -6.49 -12.71 12.86
C ASP A 205 -7.77 -12.13 13.49
N TYR A 206 -8.48 -11.29 12.72
CA TYR A 206 -9.65 -10.56 13.17
C TYR A 206 -10.79 -11.45 13.67
N GLU A 207 -10.86 -12.69 13.19
CA GLU A 207 -11.93 -13.63 13.53
C GLU A 207 -11.81 -14.15 14.96
N ASN A 208 -10.57 -14.23 15.48
CA ASN A 208 -10.26 -14.81 16.79
C ASN A 208 -9.71 -13.78 17.80
N ALA A 209 -9.48 -12.53 17.39
CA ALA A 209 -9.03 -11.46 18.29
C ALA A 209 -10.18 -11.03 19.22
N SER A 210 -9.90 -10.74 20.48
CA SER A 210 -10.88 -10.18 21.43
C SER A 210 -10.72 -8.68 21.62
N PHE A 211 -9.52 -8.13 21.37
CA PHE A 211 -9.23 -6.71 21.47
C PHE A 211 -8.28 -6.28 20.35
N LEU A 212 -8.67 -5.26 19.59
CA LEU A 212 -7.94 -4.76 18.43
C LEU A 212 -7.63 -3.27 18.58
N VAL A 213 -6.35 -2.93 18.48
CA VAL A 213 -5.92 -1.53 18.41
C VAL A 213 -5.56 -1.20 16.96
N LEU A 214 -6.34 -0.33 16.34
CA LEU A 214 -6.10 0.23 15.01
C LEU A 214 -5.39 1.57 15.16
N ILE A 215 -4.19 1.70 14.60
CA ILE A 215 -3.42 2.96 14.66
C ILE A 215 -3.27 3.51 13.25
N GLY A 216 -3.72 4.77 13.03
CA GLY A 216 -3.62 5.45 11.74
C GLY A 216 -4.26 4.68 10.58
N ARG A 217 -5.30 3.89 10.87
CA ARG A 217 -5.92 2.96 9.93
C ARG A 217 -7.44 2.90 10.06
N THR A 218 -8.12 2.64 8.95
CA THR A 218 -9.53 2.22 8.93
C THR A 218 -9.73 0.96 8.08
N LEU A 219 -10.51 0.00 8.57
CA LEU A 219 -10.82 -1.24 7.86
C LEU A 219 -11.70 -1.02 6.63
N SER A 220 -12.52 0.03 6.61
CA SER A 220 -13.49 0.29 5.54
C SER A 220 -12.87 0.83 4.23
N THR A 221 -11.60 1.21 4.21
CA THR A 221 -11.00 1.87 3.04
C THR A 221 -9.97 1.02 2.32
N ALA A 222 -9.18 0.22 3.04
CA ALA A 222 -8.06 -0.51 2.46
C ALA A 222 -8.35 -1.99 2.20
N SER A 223 -9.16 -2.64 3.04
CA SER A 223 -9.44 -4.08 2.93
C SER A 223 -10.87 -4.40 3.37
N MET A 224 -11.76 -4.53 2.40
CA MET A 224 -13.14 -4.94 2.69
C MET A 224 -13.21 -6.37 3.23
N GLY A 225 -12.28 -7.24 2.85
CA GLY A 225 -12.16 -8.58 3.43
C GLY A 225 -11.81 -8.54 4.92
N ALA A 226 -10.86 -7.70 5.34
CA ALA A 226 -10.54 -7.49 6.76
C ALA A 226 -11.77 -6.95 7.53
N LEU A 227 -12.46 -5.95 6.96
CA LEU A 227 -13.70 -5.42 7.53
C LEU A 227 -14.76 -6.52 7.69
N HIS A 228 -14.92 -7.39 6.68
CA HIS A 228 -15.88 -8.51 6.73
C HIS A 228 -15.51 -9.51 7.83
N ARG A 229 -14.25 -9.94 7.90
CA ARG A 229 -13.76 -10.85 8.95
C ARG A 229 -13.95 -10.27 10.35
N ALA A 230 -13.57 -9.01 10.56
CA ALA A 230 -13.76 -8.32 11.84
C ALA A 230 -15.25 -8.24 12.25
N ARG A 231 -16.16 -7.97 11.29
CA ARG A 231 -17.62 -7.93 11.56
C ARG A 231 -18.23 -9.28 11.91
N THR A 232 -17.64 -10.40 11.51
CA THR A 232 -18.13 -11.74 11.91
C THR A 232 -17.82 -12.07 13.36
N ASN A 233 -16.79 -11.42 13.93
CA ASN A 233 -16.42 -11.56 15.34
C ASN A 233 -17.24 -10.62 16.23
N LYS A 234 -18.28 -11.14 16.86
CA LYS A 234 -19.21 -10.35 17.69
C LYS A 234 -18.63 -9.90 19.03
N GLY A 235 -17.58 -10.56 19.51
CA GLY A 235 -16.89 -10.23 20.76
C GLY A 235 -15.72 -9.25 20.61
N LEU A 236 -15.40 -8.82 19.37
CA LEU A 236 -14.27 -7.96 19.12
C LEU A 236 -14.49 -6.53 19.62
N GLN A 237 -13.68 -6.10 20.58
CA GLN A 237 -13.58 -4.71 21.00
C GLN A 237 -12.50 -3.99 20.19
N ILE A 238 -12.76 -2.77 19.75
CA ILE A 238 -11.87 -2.01 18.87
C ILE A 238 -11.52 -0.66 19.52
N VAL A 239 -10.24 -0.37 19.59
CA VAL A 239 -9.71 0.97 19.86
C VAL A 239 -9.12 1.53 18.57
N VAL A 240 -9.47 2.77 18.25
CA VAL A 240 -8.90 3.50 17.12
C VAL A 240 -8.08 4.66 17.64
N VAL A 241 -6.79 4.65 17.34
CA VAL A 241 -5.87 5.75 17.64
C VAL A 241 -5.60 6.49 16.32
N ASP A 242 -6.21 7.64 16.16
CA ASP A 242 -6.15 8.40 14.90
C ASP A 242 -6.56 9.86 15.17
N PRO A 243 -5.96 10.88 14.53
CA PRO A 243 -6.40 12.28 14.65
C PRO A 243 -7.85 12.52 14.23
N ARG A 244 -8.39 11.64 13.38
CA ARG A 244 -9.80 11.65 13.00
C ARG A 244 -10.48 10.33 13.35
N MET A 245 -11.78 10.37 13.67
CA MET A 245 -12.59 9.16 13.83
C MET A 245 -12.93 8.56 12.45
N PRO A 246 -12.36 7.39 12.08
CA PRO A 246 -12.66 6.75 10.80
C PRO A 246 -14.02 6.05 10.78
N GLU A 247 -14.49 5.72 9.58
CA GLU A 247 -15.74 4.99 9.36
C GLU A 247 -15.52 3.48 9.58
N ILE A 248 -15.81 2.93 10.74
CA ILE A 248 -15.74 1.48 11.01
C ILE A 248 -17.09 0.81 10.88
N GLY A 249 -18.11 1.39 11.46
CA GLY A 249 -19.50 1.03 11.24
C GLY A 249 -20.02 -0.25 11.88
N PHE A 250 -19.28 -0.81 12.86
CA PHE A 250 -19.73 -1.96 13.65
C PHE A 250 -18.91 -2.08 14.94
N GLY A 251 -19.44 -2.85 15.90
CA GLY A 251 -18.76 -3.19 17.14
C GLY A 251 -18.72 -2.08 18.18
N ASP A 252 -18.10 -2.37 19.30
CA ASP A 252 -17.76 -1.42 20.35
C ASP A 252 -16.45 -0.74 20.01
N VAL A 253 -16.52 0.51 19.54
CA VAL A 253 -15.38 1.27 19.04
C VAL A 253 -15.10 2.45 19.95
N LYS A 254 -13.95 2.44 20.61
CA LYS A 254 -13.43 3.60 21.33
C LYS A 254 -12.44 4.36 20.44
N TRP A 255 -12.67 5.66 20.25
CA TRP A 255 -11.74 6.55 19.55
C TRP A 255 -10.85 7.29 20.55
N ILE A 256 -9.54 7.28 20.28
CA ILE A 256 -8.50 8.01 21.01
C ILE A 256 -7.87 9.01 20.04
N PRO A 257 -8.21 10.30 20.11
CA PRO A 257 -7.66 11.34 19.25
C PRO A 257 -6.20 11.66 19.63
N ILE A 258 -5.25 11.34 18.76
CA ILE A 258 -3.81 11.58 18.96
C ILE A 258 -3.33 12.83 18.19
N ILE A 259 -2.30 13.53 18.68
CA ILE A 259 -1.60 14.56 17.91
C ILE A 259 -0.88 13.89 16.74
N PRO A 260 -1.03 14.40 15.48
CA PRO A 260 -0.36 13.80 14.32
C PRO A 260 1.15 13.68 14.48
N GLY A 261 1.69 12.48 14.17
CA GLY A 261 3.13 12.23 14.19
C GLY A 261 3.74 11.91 15.55
N THR A 262 2.90 11.62 16.56
CA THR A 262 3.37 11.25 17.91
C THR A 262 3.15 9.78 18.25
N ASP A 263 2.91 8.97 17.23
CA ASP A 263 2.50 7.56 17.35
C ASP A 263 3.56 6.69 18.02
N ALA A 264 4.86 6.91 17.73
CA ALA A 264 5.96 6.20 18.41
C ALA A 264 6.00 6.51 19.92
N ALA A 265 5.75 7.76 20.33
CA ALA A 265 5.72 8.12 21.76
C ALA A 265 4.57 7.40 22.48
N PHE A 266 3.40 7.31 21.84
CA PHE A 266 2.26 6.54 22.36
C PHE A 266 2.61 5.05 22.51
N ALA A 267 3.20 4.44 21.47
CA ALA A 267 3.57 3.02 21.48
C ALA A 267 4.70 2.71 22.49
N LEU A 268 5.73 3.55 22.58
CA LEU A 268 6.81 3.41 23.55
C LEU A 268 6.28 3.53 24.98
N SER A 269 5.26 4.37 25.21
CA SER A 269 4.61 4.46 26.50
C SER A 269 3.81 3.18 26.85
N ILE A 270 3.15 2.55 25.88
CA ILE A 270 2.54 1.23 26.06
C ILE A 270 3.63 0.20 26.40
N ILE A 271 4.74 0.19 25.68
CA ILE A 271 5.90 -0.70 25.94
C ILE A 271 6.41 -0.49 27.38
N TYR A 272 6.55 0.76 27.81
CA TYR A 272 6.94 1.08 29.20
C TYR A 272 5.99 0.44 30.21
N VAL A 273 4.66 0.63 30.05
CA VAL A 273 3.67 0.05 30.97
C VAL A 273 3.71 -1.49 30.96
N LEU A 274 3.84 -2.11 29.80
CA LEU A 274 3.96 -3.58 29.70
C LEU A 274 5.19 -4.11 30.43
N LEU A 275 6.32 -3.43 30.34
CA LEU A 275 7.57 -3.83 30.98
C LEU A 275 7.62 -3.49 32.47
N GLU A 276 7.04 -2.37 32.89
CA GLU A 276 7.01 -1.91 34.28
C GLU A 276 6.03 -2.72 35.13
N GLU A 277 4.87 -3.09 34.56
CA GLU A 277 3.85 -3.88 35.24
C GLU A 277 3.98 -5.39 34.98
N GLU A 278 5.10 -5.82 34.37
CA GLU A 278 5.40 -7.23 34.03
C GLU A 278 4.32 -7.94 33.21
N LEU A 279 3.64 -7.19 32.34
CA LEU A 279 2.52 -7.65 31.52
C LEU A 279 2.98 -8.23 30.16
N TYR A 280 4.15 -8.81 30.09
CA TYR A 280 4.72 -9.42 28.88
C TYR A 280 4.79 -10.94 28.99
N ASN A 281 4.93 -11.62 27.85
CA ASN A 281 5.07 -13.06 27.78
C ASN A 281 6.54 -13.49 27.87
N ALA A 282 7.02 -13.76 29.10
CA ALA A 282 8.41 -14.11 29.37
C ALA A 282 8.87 -15.37 28.61
N ASP A 283 8.03 -16.42 28.53
CA ASP A 283 8.37 -17.66 27.83
C ASP A 283 8.57 -17.43 26.32
N PHE A 284 7.69 -16.62 25.70
CA PHE A 284 7.84 -16.27 24.30
C PHE A 284 9.14 -15.46 24.08
N LEU A 285 9.41 -14.48 24.93
CA LEU A 285 10.60 -13.61 24.81
C LEU A 285 11.88 -14.43 24.94
N LYS A 286 11.97 -15.33 25.90
CA LYS A 286 13.15 -16.20 26.12
C LYS A 286 13.41 -17.11 24.91
N LYS A 287 12.36 -17.73 24.36
CA LYS A 287 12.48 -18.77 23.34
C LYS A 287 12.52 -18.22 21.90
N TYR A 288 11.69 -17.23 21.60
CA TYR A 288 11.37 -16.84 20.22
C TYR A 288 11.74 -15.41 19.85
N SER A 289 12.33 -14.66 20.80
CA SER A 289 12.85 -13.32 20.51
C SER A 289 14.33 -13.17 20.85
N ASN A 290 14.92 -12.06 20.44
CA ASN A 290 16.28 -11.68 20.84
C ASN A 290 16.32 -10.83 22.11
N ALA A 291 15.24 -10.81 22.89
CA ALA A 291 15.14 -10.08 24.16
C ALA A 291 16.30 -10.41 25.15
N PRO A 292 16.73 -11.68 25.33
CA PRO A 292 17.81 -12.03 26.24
C PRO A 292 19.23 -11.84 25.66
N PHE A 293 19.38 -11.38 24.40
CA PHE A 293 20.72 -11.19 23.81
C PHE A 293 21.48 -10.12 24.57
N LEU A 294 22.76 -10.42 24.86
CA LEU A 294 23.64 -9.48 25.54
C LEU A 294 24.21 -8.47 24.53
N ILE A 295 24.07 -7.20 24.83
CA ILE A 295 24.54 -6.09 24.00
C ILE A 295 25.71 -5.40 24.70
N LYS A 296 26.80 -5.20 23.96
CA LYS A 296 27.98 -4.50 24.40
C LYS A 296 27.80 -2.98 24.39
N PRO A 297 28.66 -2.19 25.05
CA PRO A 297 28.57 -0.73 25.05
C PRO A 297 28.67 -0.08 23.66
N ASP A 298 29.28 -0.76 22.69
CA ASP A 298 29.34 -0.31 21.27
C ASP A 298 28.03 -0.55 20.51
N GLY A 299 26.99 -1.06 21.16
CA GLY A 299 25.71 -1.37 20.57
C GLY A 299 25.66 -2.70 19.80
N LYS A 300 26.76 -3.43 19.71
CA LYS A 300 26.77 -4.73 19.02
C LYS A 300 26.42 -5.87 19.99
N PRO A 301 25.75 -6.92 19.50
CA PRO A 301 25.51 -8.10 20.32
C PRO A 301 26.83 -8.77 20.69
N LEU A 302 26.89 -9.33 21.93
CA LEU A 302 27.98 -10.17 22.36
C LEU A 302 27.89 -11.52 21.64
N THR A 303 29.01 -11.95 21.07
CA THR A 303 29.08 -13.22 20.30
C THR A 303 30.17 -14.13 20.88
N GLU A 304 30.17 -15.41 20.49
CA GLU A 304 31.21 -16.36 20.87
C GLU A 304 32.64 -15.84 20.46
N ALA A 305 32.72 -15.21 19.27
CA ALA A 305 33.96 -14.61 18.77
C ALA A 305 34.52 -13.45 19.62
N ASP A 306 33.69 -12.83 20.47
CA ASP A 306 34.12 -11.77 21.38
C ASP A 306 34.81 -12.34 22.65
N VAL A 307 34.46 -13.58 23.06
CA VAL A 307 34.86 -14.16 24.34
C VAL A 307 35.78 -15.38 24.21
N VAL A 308 35.78 -16.04 23.05
CA VAL A 308 36.59 -17.24 22.77
C VAL A 308 37.44 -17.00 21.53
N GLU A 309 38.71 -17.35 21.59
CA GLU A 309 39.60 -17.29 20.43
C GLU A 309 39.11 -18.30 19.34
N GLY A 310 38.96 -17.85 18.12
CA GLY A 310 38.39 -18.66 17.05
C GLY A 310 36.88 -18.91 17.13
N GLY A 311 36.18 -18.24 18.05
CA GLY A 311 34.72 -18.35 18.21
C GLY A 311 33.92 -17.87 17.02
N ASP A 312 32.68 -18.35 16.88
CA ASP A 312 31.79 -18.05 15.79
C ASP A 312 31.07 -16.69 16.00
N PRO A 313 31.22 -15.70 15.11
CA PRO A 313 30.56 -14.40 15.20
C PRO A 313 29.04 -14.46 14.98
N LYS A 314 28.49 -15.59 14.56
CA LYS A 314 27.05 -15.81 14.40
C LYS A 314 26.39 -16.45 15.62
N LYS A 315 27.14 -16.84 16.63
CA LYS A 315 26.62 -17.37 17.89
C LYS A 315 26.46 -16.23 18.90
N TYR A 316 25.23 -15.73 18.99
CA TYR A 316 24.86 -14.69 19.96
C TYR A 316 24.75 -15.27 21.35
N LEU A 317 25.36 -14.59 22.32
CA LEU A 317 25.42 -15.06 23.70
C LEU A 317 24.31 -14.45 24.55
N VAL A 318 23.83 -15.29 25.48
CA VAL A 318 22.88 -14.95 26.54
C VAL A 318 23.45 -15.43 27.91
N PHE A 319 22.95 -14.86 28.99
CA PHE A 319 23.22 -15.40 30.32
C PHE A 319 22.15 -16.43 30.66
N ASP A 320 22.57 -17.69 30.93
CA ASP A 320 21.64 -18.77 31.30
C ASP A 320 21.51 -18.77 32.83
N ALA A 321 20.37 -18.35 33.37
CA ALA A 321 20.11 -18.28 34.81
C ALA A 321 20.15 -19.66 35.50
N LYS A 322 19.96 -20.75 34.73
CA LYS A 322 19.96 -22.10 35.29
C LYS A 322 21.33 -22.53 35.88
N ASP A 323 22.42 -22.12 35.27
CA ASP A 323 23.77 -22.49 35.68
C ASP A 323 24.73 -21.28 35.82
N GLY A 324 24.25 -20.08 35.65
CA GLY A 324 25.02 -18.87 35.85
C GLY A 324 26.10 -18.63 34.78
N LYS A 325 25.96 -19.11 33.58
CA LYS A 325 26.97 -19.06 32.52
C LYS A 325 26.49 -18.37 31.23
N LEU A 326 27.47 -17.82 30.50
CA LEU A 326 27.24 -17.39 29.13
C LEU A 326 27.11 -18.61 28.21
N LYS A 327 26.09 -18.60 27.38
CA LYS A 327 25.80 -19.67 26.39
C LYS A 327 25.32 -19.09 25.07
N ASP A 328 25.52 -19.86 24.01
CA ASP A 328 24.77 -19.62 22.75
C ASP A 328 23.27 -19.68 23.04
N HIS A 329 22.53 -18.69 22.54
CA HIS A 329 21.09 -18.58 22.70
C HIS A 329 20.29 -19.79 22.22
N LYS A 330 20.90 -20.65 21.39
CA LYS A 330 20.26 -21.90 20.88
C LYS A 330 20.29 -23.04 21.89
N VAL A 331 21.21 -23.02 22.83
CA VAL A 331 21.42 -24.10 23.82
C VAL A 331 21.15 -23.68 25.25
N ALA A 332 20.97 -22.39 25.52
CA ALA A 332 20.59 -21.90 26.85
C ALA A 332 19.20 -22.44 27.24
N LEU A 333 19.06 -22.89 28.47
CA LEU A 333 17.86 -23.52 29.01
C LEU A 333 16.91 -22.53 29.66
N ASP A 334 17.46 -21.49 30.31
CA ASP A 334 16.70 -20.42 30.96
C ASP A 334 17.40 -19.07 30.75
N PRO A 335 17.34 -18.48 29.52
CA PRO A 335 17.96 -17.17 29.24
C PRO A 335 17.38 -16.09 30.14
N ASP A 336 18.25 -15.35 30.84
CA ASP A 336 17.82 -14.22 31.65
C ASP A 336 17.42 -13.03 30.78
N LEU A 337 16.23 -12.49 31.03
CA LEU A 337 15.69 -11.34 30.30
C LEU A 337 16.23 -9.99 30.79
N TRP A 338 16.80 -9.94 32.01
CA TRP A 338 17.15 -8.70 32.70
C TRP A 338 18.61 -8.61 33.10
N TYR A 339 19.46 -9.53 32.61
CA TYR A 339 20.85 -9.57 32.98
C TYR A 339 21.59 -8.26 32.64
N VAL A 340 22.31 -7.75 33.64
CA VAL A 340 23.29 -6.67 33.53
C VAL A 340 24.53 -7.14 34.29
N GLY A 341 25.65 -7.23 33.59
CA GLY A 341 26.86 -7.74 34.24
C GLY A 341 28.15 -7.49 33.45
N GLU A 342 29.29 -7.69 34.11
CA GLU A 342 30.60 -7.59 33.51
C GLU A 342 30.98 -8.90 32.81
N VAL A 343 31.50 -8.80 31.59
CA VAL A 343 32.00 -9.94 30.81
C VAL A 343 33.45 -9.67 30.40
N THR A 344 34.31 -10.66 30.58
CA THR A 344 35.70 -10.60 30.09
C THR A 344 35.75 -11.03 28.64
N LEU A 345 36.27 -10.18 27.77
CA LEU A 345 36.48 -10.44 26.35
C LEU A 345 37.79 -11.26 26.17
N LYS A 346 37.96 -11.84 24.98
CA LYS A 346 39.15 -12.67 24.65
C LYS A 346 40.49 -11.92 24.75
N ASP A 347 40.48 -10.61 24.61
CA ASP A 347 41.67 -9.74 24.77
C ASP A 347 41.98 -9.40 26.22
N GLY A 348 41.21 -9.95 27.19
CA GLY A 348 41.34 -9.66 28.63
C GLY A 348 40.62 -8.39 29.09
N SER A 349 40.07 -7.59 28.18
CA SER A 349 39.28 -6.41 28.54
C SER A 349 37.91 -6.82 29.14
N LYS A 350 37.40 -5.94 30.02
CA LYS A 350 36.10 -6.16 30.65
C LYS A 350 35.10 -5.14 30.16
N VAL A 351 33.92 -5.59 29.82
CA VAL A 351 32.80 -4.76 29.33
C VAL A 351 31.53 -5.07 30.10
N THR A 352 30.76 -4.02 30.44
CA THR A 352 29.42 -4.22 30.99
C THR A 352 28.44 -4.46 29.84
N VAL A 353 27.76 -5.61 29.87
CA VAL A 353 26.72 -5.96 28.90
C VAL A 353 25.34 -5.87 29.52
N LYS A 354 24.36 -5.57 28.72
CA LYS A 354 22.92 -5.55 29.07
C LYS A 354 22.11 -6.38 28.10
N THR A 355 21.03 -6.98 28.57
CA THR A 355 20.09 -7.64 27.64
C THR A 355 19.42 -6.62 26.75
N ALA A 356 19.02 -7.05 25.56
CA ALA A 356 18.25 -6.22 24.64
C ALA A 356 16.93 -5.72 25.27
N LEU A 357 16.29 -6.52 26.14
CA LEU A 357 15.09 -6.11 26.87
C LEU A 357 15.36 -5.00 27.88
N THR A 358 16.49 -5.04 28.60
CA THR A 358 16.91 -3.97 29.50
C THR A 358 17.09 -2.66 28.74
N LEU A 359 17.76 -2.69 27.60
CA LEU A 359 17.94 -1.50 26.76
C LEU A 359 16.62 -0.95 26.22
N LEU A 360 15.67 -1.83 25.86
CA LEU A 360 14.32 -1.42 25.45
C LEU A 360 13.58 -0.75 26.62
N LYS A 361 13.67 -1.28 27.85
CA LYS A 361 13.06 -0.66 29.03
C LYS A 361 13.69 0.71 29.33
N GLU A 362 14.99 0.84 29.23
CA GLU A 362 15.69 2.12 29.38
C GLU A 362 15.20 3.15 28.35
N ARG A 363 15.05 2.77 27.06
CA ARG A 363 14.50 3.62 26.01
C ARG A 363 13.06 4.02 26.32
N ALA A 364 12.20 3.06 26.64
CA ALA A 364 10.79 3.27 26.91
C ALA A 364 10.54 4.11 28.18
N SER A 365 11.48 4.12 29.14
CA SER A 365 11.37 4.91 30.38
C SER A 365 11.37 6.43 30.14
N ASN A 366 11.82 6.88 28.96
CA ASN A 366 11.73 8.27 28.56
C ASN A 366 10.28 8.66 28.16
N TYR A 367 9.39 7.69 27.98
CA TYR A 367 8.01 7.85 27.53
C TYR A 367 7.02 7.32 28.56
N LYS A 368 7.26 7.59 29.85
CA LYS A 368 6.26 7.29 30.89
C LYS A 368 4.90 7.90 30.48
N PRO A 369 3.76 7.30 30.88
CA PRO A 369 2.46 7.77 30.42
C PRO A 369 2.22 9.27 30.59
N GLU A 370 2.71 9.89 31.66
CA GLU A 370 2.58 11.32 31.90
C GLU A 370 3.41 12.17 30.91
N VAL A 371 4.60 11.69 30.55
CA VAL A 371 5.43 12.32 29.50
C VAL A 371 4.76 12.15 28.14
N ALA A 372 4.30 10.94 27.84
CA ALA A 372 3.62 10.65 26.58
C ALA A 372 2.32 11.44 26.44
N GLU A 373 1.57 11.70 27.53
CA GLU A 373 0.40 12.58 27.52
C GLU A 373 0.75 13.98 27.03
N SER A 374 1.86 14.55 27.50
CA SER A 374 2.29 15.89 27.07
C SER A 374 2.69 15.95 25.59
N ILE A 375 3.18 14.84 25.02
CA ILE A 375 3.61 14.74 23.62
C ILE A 375 2.40 14.43 22.71
N THR A 376 1.58 13.46 23.09
CA THR A 376 0.55 12.87 22.24
C THR A 376 -0.83 13.49 22.42
N GLY A 377 -1.05 14.16 23.54
CA GLY A 377 -2.34 14.65 23.99
C GLY A 377 -3.32 13.53 24.39
N VAL A 378 -2.84 12.29 24.52
CA VAL A 378 -3.62 11.15 25.02
C VAL A 378 -3.39 11.00 26.50
N LYS A 379 -4.47 10.93 27.29
CA LYS A 379 -4.38 10.86 28.75
C LYS A 379 -3.58 9.66 29.22
N ALA A 380 -2.69 9.85 30.21
CA ALA A 380 -1.88 8.78 30.80
C ALA A 380 -2.74 7.58 31.27
N SER A 381 -3.93 7.85 31.80
CA SER A 381 -4.89 6.80 32.17
C SER A 381 -5.40 5.98 30.99
N GLU A 382 -5.58 6.58 29.82
CA GLU A 382 -5.99 5.88 28.61
C GLU A 382 -4.85 5.02 28.05
N ILE A 383 -3.62 5.53 28.06
CA ILE A 383 -2.43 4.76 27.67
C ILE A 383 -2.31 3.49 28.53
N ARG A 384 -2.38 3.62 29.85
CA ARG A 384 -2.35 2.48 30.78
C ARG A 384 -3.51 1.52 30.55
N TRP A 385 -4.70 2.05 30.29
CA TRP A 385 -5.87 1.22 30.00
C TRP A 385 -5.66 0.39 28.72
N VAL A 386 -5.16 0.98 27.62
CA VAL A 386 -4.87 0.26 26.37
C VAL A 386 -3.81 -0.82 26.61
N ALA A 387 -2.70 -0.51 27.30
CA ALA A 387 -1.63 -1.46 27.59
C ALA A 387 -2.13 -2.68 28.37
N ARG A 388 -2.87 -2.45 29.46
CA ARG A 388 -3.44 -3.52 30.29
C ARG A 388 -4.48 -4.34 29.53
N LYS A 389 -5.34 -3.70 28.73
CA LYS A 389 -6.32 -4.41 27.90
C LYS A 389 -5.66 -5.29 26.86
N LEU A 390 -4.61 -4.83 26.18
CA LEU A 390 -3.82 -5.65 25.24
C LEU A 390 -3.25 -6.89 25.90
N ALA A 391 -2.71 -6.75 27.11
CA ALA A 391 -2.07 -7.85 27.83
C ALA A 391 -3.10 -8.86 28.41
N LEU A 392 -4.20 -8.37 28.96
CA LEU A 392 -5.20 -9.21 29.66
C LEU A 392 -6.25 -9.82 28.71
N SER A 393 -6.28 -9.41 27.46
CA SER A 393 -7.13 -9.96 26.42
C SER A 393 -6.28 -10.66 25.36
N ASN A 394 -6.89 -11.42 24.45
CA ASN A 394 -6.19 -11.85 23.24
C ASN A 394 -6.09 -10.66 22.27
N GLY A 395 -5.34 -9.63 22.70
CA GLY A 395 -5.26 -8.33 22.05
C GLY A 395 -4.16 -8.26 21.00
N VAL A 396 -4.38 -7.51 19.93
CA VAL A 396 -3.41 -7.30 18.85
C VAL A 396 -3.39 -5.83 18.41
N VAL A 397 -2.19 -5.33 18.14
CA VAL A 397 -2.00 -4.03 17.48
C VAL A 397 -1.89 -4.27 15.98
N ASP A 398 -2.75 -3.59 15.22
CA ASP A 398 -2.79 -3.68 13.76
C ASP A 398 -1.96 -2.57 13.12
N ASP A 399 -0.78 -2.91 12.65
CA ASP A 399 0.13 -2.06 11.90
C ASP A 399 0.05 -2.24 10.38
N THR A 400 -0.78 -3.17 9.90
CA THR A 400 -0.71 -3.73 8.53
C THR A 400 -0.76 -2.66 7.44
N TRP A 401 -1.61 -1.66 7.59
CA TRP A 401 -1.77 -0.55 6.66
C TRP A 401 -1.58 0.82 7.32
N TYR A 402 -0.70 0.86 8.31
CA TYR A 402 -0.30 2.11 8.91
C TYR A 402 0.44 2.97 7.89
N ILE A 403 -0.08 4.15 7.65
CA ILE A 403 0.47 5.14 6.71
C ILE A 403 0.20 6.52 7.31
N ALA A 404 0.94 6.90 8.35
CA ALA A 404 0.78 8.19 9.01
C ALA A 404 1.36 9.35 8.18
N ARG A 405 2.32 9.06 7.31
CA ARG A 405 2.95 10.05 6.41
C ARG A 405 3.58 11.25 7.13
N ASN A 406 4.07 11.00 8.34
CA ASN A 406 4.66 12.02 9.21
C ASN A 406 6.20 12.12 9.09
N GLY A 407 6.86 11.12 8.48
CA GLY A 407 8.30 11.02 8.36
C GLY A 407 8.97 10.16 9.44
N ASN A 408 8.21 9.58 10.38
CA ASN A 408 8.68 8.66 11.43
C ASN A 408 8.09 7.25 11.29
N ASP A 409 7.31 6.98 10.26
CA ASP A 409 6.53 5.75 10.08
C ASP A 409 7.36 4.46 10.28
N TYR A 410 8.66 4.49 10.03
CA TYR A 410 9.54 3.34 10.25
C TYR A 410 9.68 3.00 11.74
N ASP A 411 9.88 3.99 12.61
CA ASP A 411 9.98 3.80 14.07
C ASP A 411 8.61 3.57 14.70
N ASP A 412 7.56 4.23 14.19
CA ASP A 412 6.19 4.00 14.61
C ASP A 412 5.84 2.51 14.45
N VAL A 413 6.03 1.93 13.27
CA VAL A 413 5.70 0.53 12.98
C VAL A 413 6.57 -0.45 13.78
N ARG A 414 7.87 -0.17 13.95
CA ARG A 414 8.73 -1.01 14.84
C ARG A 414 8.17 -1.07 16.26
N SER A 415 7.72 0.07 16.80
CA SER A 415 7.14 0.14 18.14
C SER A 415 5.86 -0.70 18.25
N PHE A 416 4.97 -0.64 17.24
CA PHE A 416 3.74 -1.43 17.22
C PHE A 416 4.01 -2.95 17.16
N LEU A 417 5.00 -3.34 16.36
CA LEU A 417 5.40 -4.75 16.25
C LEU A 417 6.02 -5.26 17.55
N ILE A 418 6.83 -4.46 18.22
CA ILE A 418 7.44 -4.80 19.51
C ILE A 418 6.37 -5.03 20.58
N ILE A 419 5.26 -4.26 20.60
CA ILE A 419 4.14 -4.53 21.50
C ILE A 419 3.60 -5.95 21.26
N ASN A 420 3.35 -6.34 20.00
CA ASN A 420 2.87 -7.70 19.69
C ASN A 420 3.90 -8.79 20.06
N VAL A 421 5.20 -8.51 19.92
CA VAL A 421 6.29 -9.42 20.34
C VAL A 421 6.34 -9.57 21.86
N LEU A 422 6.25 -8.48 22.61
CA LEU A 422 6.22 -8.51 24.09
C LEU A 422 5.04 -9.35 24.61
N LEU A 423 3.89 -9.23 23.98
CA LEU A 423 2.69 -10.00 24.33
C LEU A 423 2.74 -11.47 23.84
N GLY A 424 3.75 -11.86 23.04
CA GLY A 424 3.80 -13.17 22.40
C GLY A 424 2.63 -13.41 21.44
N ASN A 425 2.07 -12.35 20.85
CA ASN A 425 0.90 -12.40 19.97
C ASN A 425 1.27 -12.57 18.50
N ILE A 426 2.24 -13.44 18.23
CA ILE A 426 2.75 -13.71 16.87
C ILE A 426 2.31 -15.10 16.43
N ASP A 427 1.72 -15.19 15.25
CA ASP A 427 1.31 -16.44 14.55
C ASP A 427 0.45 -17.40 15.37
N LYS A 428 -0.38 -16.89 16.26
CA LYS A 428 -1.38 -17.61 17.03
C LYS A 428 -2.80 -17.11 16.76
N PRO A 429 -3.86 -17.87 17.07
CA PRO A 429 -5.23 -17.40 16.91
C PRO A 429 -5.45 -16.06 17.63
N GLY A 430 -6.03 -15.10 16.93
CA GLY A 430 -6.27 -13.72 17.41
C GLY A 430 -5.05 -12.80 17.47
N GLY A 431 -3.86 -13.29 17.11
CA GLY A 431 -2.63 -12.50 17.06
C GLY A 431 -2.31 -11.94 15.68
N LEU A 432 -1.11 -11.40 15.54
CA LEU A 432 -0.54 -10.96 14.26
C LEU A 432 0.04 -12.19 13.54
N CYS A 433 -0.59 -12.59 12.45
CA CYS A 433 -0.33 -13.85 11.76
C CYS A 433 0.38 -13.66 10.43
N PHE A 434 1.32 -14.54 10.10
CA PHE A 434 1.92 -14.60 8.78
C PHE A 434 0.89 -15.11 7.76
N GLN A 435 0.85 -14.48 6.59
CA GLN A 435 0.05 -14.96 5.48
C GLN A 435 0.68 -16.22 4.89
N GLU A 436 -0.16 -17.18 4.50
CA GLU A 436 0.28 -18.35 3.75
C GLU A 436 0.64 -17.96 2.32
N SER A 437 1.82 -18.38 1.85
CA SER A 437 2.25 -18.08 0.48
C SER A 437 1.48 -18.93 -0.53
N SER A 438 0.90 -18.31 -1.55
CA SER A 438 0.29 -19.02 -2.69
C SER A 438 1.31 -19.71 -3.59
N LYS A 439 2.62 -19.47 -3.39
CA LYS A 439 3.69 -19.91 -4.30
C LYS A 439 3.43 -19.51 -5.75
N PHE A 440 2.82 -18.34 -5.94
CA PHE A 440 2.54 -17.81 -7.27
C PHE A 440 3.85 -17.64 -8.04
N PRO A 441 3.96 -18.13 -9.30
CA PRO A 441 5.21 -18.09 -10.03
C PRO A 441 5.65 -16.65 -10.33
N SER A 442 6.93 -16.37 -10.35
CA SER A 442 7.46 -15.11 -10.89
C SER A 442 7.30 -15.10 -12.40
N VAL A 443 6.90 -13.96 -12.98
CA VAL A 443 6.76 -13.84 -14.45
C VAL A 443 8.08 -14.04 -15.18
N ILE A 444 9.21 -13.69 -14.54
CA ILE A 444 10.57 -13.88 -15.05
C ILE A 444 11.53 -14.13 -13.88
N SER A 445 12.52 -14.97 -14.08
CA SER A 445 13.55 -15.28 -13.08
C SER A 445 14.90 -15.50 -13.77
N VAL A 446 15.99 -15.12 -13.10
CA VAL A 446 17.34 -15.38 -13.59
C VAL A 446 17.79 -16.74 -13.09
N LYS A 447 18.28 -17.57 -14.02
CA LYS A 447 18.85 -18.89 -13.79
C LYS A 447 20.27 -18.95 -14.36
N THR A 448 21.08 -19.84 -13.81
CA THR A 448 22.37 -20.22 -14.46
C THR A 448 22.13 -21.53 -15.19
N ILE A 449 22.30 -21.50 -16.52
CA ILE A 449 22.15 -22.65 -17.40
C ILE A 449 23.50 -22.79 -18.11
N GLU A 450 24.18 -23.95 -17.98
CA GLU A 450 25.48 -24.21 -18.56
C GLU A 450 26.53 -23.13 -18.26
N GLY A 451 26.51 -22.60 -17.03
CA GLY A 451 27.45 -21.57 -16.57
C GLY A 451 27.10 -20.14 -17.01
N LYS A 452 26.08 -19.92 -17.81
CA LYS A 452 25.63 -18.60 -18.29
C LYS A 452 24.35 -18.17 -17.58
N LYS A 453 24.21 -16.87 -17.30
CA LYS A 453 22.94 -16.32 -16.77
C LYS A 453 21.94 -16.17 -17.90
N VAL A 454 20.73 -16.60 -17.62
CA VAL A 454 19.58 -16.52 -18.53
C VAL A 454 18.38 -16.01 -17.76
N ALA A 455 17.69 -15.01 -18.26
CA ALA A 455 16.39 -14.61 -17.75
C ALA A 455 15.30 -15.45 -18.44
N GLU A 456 14.64 -16.31 -17.65
CA GLU A 456 13.60 -17.22 -18.13
C GLU A 456 12.23 -16.77 -17.64
N THR A 457 11.30 -16.63 -18.58
CA THR A 457 9.91 -16.29 -18.29
C THR A 457 9.13 -17.52 -17.79
N VAL A 458 8.01 -17.29 -17.09
CA VAL A 458 7.11 -18.38 -16.63
C VAL A 458 6.61 -19.23 -17.80
N TYR A 459 6.47 -18.66 -18.99
CA TYR A 459 6.03 -19.33 -20.22
C TYR A 459 7.19 -19.87 -21.10
N GLY A 460 8.40 -19.93 -20.53
CA GLY A 460 9.55 -20.65 -21.10
C GLY A 460 10.42 -19.88 -22.11
N ALA A 461 10.16 -18.60 -22.37
CA ALA A 461 11.05 -17.79 -23.19
C ALA A 461 12.35 -17.46 -22.44
N ARG A 462 13.47 -17.40 -23.15
CA ARG A 462 14.82 -17.27 -22.57
C ARG A 462 15.58 -16.13 -23.20
N MET A 463 15.94 -15.14 -22.40
CA MET A 463 16.81 -14.04 -22.78
C MET A 463 18.22 -14.28 -22.25
N PRO A 464 19.25 -14.33 -23.11
CA PRO A 464 20.63 -14.47 -22.68
C PRO A 464 21.17 -13.18 -22.04
N GLU A 465 22.22 -13.28 -21.22
CA GLU A 465 22.77 -12.17 -20.41
C GLU A 465 23.21 -10.97 -21.27
N GLU A 466 23.69 -11.22 -22.49
CA GLU A 466 24.13 -10.18 -23.42
C GLU A 466 23.02 -9.19 -23.79
N LEU A 467 21.76 -9.62 -23.67
CA LEU A 467 20.58 -8.78 -23.90
C LEU A 467 20.00 -8.13 -22.63
N PHE A 468 20.59 -8.29 -21.45
CA PHE A 468 20.04 -7.71 -20.22
C PHE A 468 20.09 -6.17 -20.20
N GLY A 469 20.98 -5.55 -21.00
CA GLY A 469 21.18 -4.10 -20.95
C GLY A 469 21.69 -3.65 -19.57
N ASP A 470 21.03 -2.66 -18.97
CA ASP A 470 21.43 -2.09 -17.67
C ASP A 470 20.63 -2.67 -16.47
N VAL A 471 19.85 -3.74 -16.64
CA VAL A 471 18.98 -4.32 -15.59
C VAL A 471 19.74 -4.63 -14.28
N THR A 472 21.01 -5.03 -14.37
CA THR A 472 21.84 -5.39 -13.22
C THR A 472 22.46 -4.18 -12.51
N LYS A 473 22.34 -2.98 -13.07
CA LYS A 473 22.85 -1.76 -12.43
C LYS A 473 21.97 -1.36 -11.24
N THR A 474 22.55 -0.61 -10.32
CA THR A 474 21.82 -0.09 -9.17
C THR A 474 20.74 0.89 -9.62
N ARG A 475 19.50 0.66 -9.19
CA ARG A 475 18.37 1.59 -9.40
C ARG A 475 18.69 2.95 -8.80
N VAL A 476 18.18 4.04 -9.41
CA VAL A 476 18.39 5.41 -8.93
C VAL A 476 17.94 5.61 -7.47
N ASP A 477 16.85 5.00 -7.08
CA ASP A 477 16.31 5.13 -5.72
C ASP A 477 17.14 4.35 -4.69
N ARG A 478 17.65 3.16 -5.03
CA ARG A 478 18.52 2.38 -4.14
C ARG A 478 19.91 2.96 -4.00
N ALA A 479 20.39 3.69 -4.99
CA ALA A 479 21.62 4.44 -4.87
C ALA A 479 21.54 5.54 -3.81
N LYS A 480 20.36 6.13 -3.62
CA LYS A 480 20.10 7.19 -2.62
C LYS A 480 19.55 6.64 -1.30
N TYR A 481 18.69 5.64 -1.36
CA TYR A 481 17.99 5.03 -0.23
C TYR A 481 18.19 3.51 -0.25
N PRO A 482 19.26 2.97 0.35
CA PRO A 482 19.67 1.56 0.20
C PRO A 482 18.61 0.52 0.60
N LEU A 483 17.78 0.82 1.61
CA LEU A 483 16.73 -0.09 2.08
C LEU A 483 15.39 0.11 1.38
N THR A 484 15.30 1.05 0.42
CA THR A 484 14.01 1.33 -0.21
C THR A 484 13.46 0.14 -0.99
N LEU A 485 12.17 -0.07 -0.90
CA LEU A 485 11.45 -0.94 -1.83
C LEU A 485 11.25 -0.24 -3.18
N SER A 486 10.94 1.07 -3.14
CA SER A 486 10.70 1.90 -4.32
C SER A 486 10.47 3.34 -3.92
N THR A 487 11.23 4.30 -4.47
CA THR A 487 11.13 5.73 -4.14
C THR A 487 11.09 6.59 -5.41
N PHE A 488 9.90 7.08 -5.75
CA PHE A 488 9.72 7.89 -6.96
C PHE A 488 10.41 9.26 -6.87
N ASP A 489 10.52 9.85 -5.69
CA ASP A 489 11.23 11.12 -5.49
C ASP A 489 12.70 11.09 -5.97
N ALA A 490 13.36 9.93 -5.83
CA ALA A 490 14.73 9.75 -6.36
C ALA A 490 14.78 9.73 -7.89
N VAL A 491 13.70 9.30 -8.56
CA VAL A 491 13.60 9.41 -10.02
C VAL A 491 13.50 10.88 -10.42
N LEU A 492 12.76 11.69 -9.67
CA LEU A 492 12.67 13.15 -9.91
C LEU A 492 14.03 13.81 -9.75
N ASP A 493 14.80 13.44 -8.72
CA ASP A 493 16.17 13.94 -8.54
C ASP A 493 17.06 13.56 -9.74
N ALA A 494 16.98 12.31 -10.19
CA ALA A 494 17.76 11.84 -11.34
C ALA A 494 17.36 12.53 -12.66
N ILE A 495 16.12 12.98 -12.79
CA ILE A 495 15.68 13.81 -13.93
C ILE A 495 16.24 15.24 -13.79
N LEU A 496 16.17 15.82 -12.60
CA LEU A 496 16.52 17.21 -12.35
C LEU A 496 18.03 17.45 -12.26
N GLU A 497 18.75 16.54 -11.61
CA GLU A 497 20.16 16.67 -11.24
C GLU A 497 21.09 15.74 -12.03
N GLU A 498 20.53 14.79 -12.79
CA GLU A 498 21.24 13.77 -13.56
C GLU A 498 22.12 12.83 -12.70
N LYS A 499 21.79 12.66 -11.42
CA LYS A 499 22.53 11.84 -10.46
C LYS A 499 21.67 10.69 -9.93
N PRO A 500 22.23 9.49 -9.73
CA PRO A 500 23.60 9.04 -10.04
C PRO A 500 23.87 8.88 -11.53
N TYR A 501 22.82 8.95 -12.36
CA TYR A 501 22.82 8.99 -13.81
C TYR A 501 21.49 9.60 -14.30
N PRO A 502 21.43 10.18 -15.52
CA PRO A 502 20.23 10.85 -16.01
C PRO A 502 19.08 9.88 -16.27
N ILE A 503 17.86 10.28 -15.95
CA ILE A 503 16.62 9.72 -16.48
C ILE A 503 16.07 10.67 -17.52
N LYS A 504 15.82 10.16 -18.74
CA LYS A 504 15.37 10.93 -19.90
C LYS A 504 14.04 10.47 -20.46
N ALA A 505 13.66 9.21 -20.21
CA ALA A 505 12.34 8.67 -20.56
C ALA A 505 11.61 8.16 -19.31
N LEU A 506 10.33 8.49 -19.19
CA LEU A 506 9.48 8.01 -18.12
C LEU A 506 8.16 7.46 -18.67
N PHE A 507 7.83 6.22 -18.27
CA PHE A 507 6.53 5.61 -18.46
C PHE A 507 5.74 5.67 -17.16
N ILE A 508 4.49 6.11 -17.23
CA ILE A 508 3.54 6.15 -16.11
C ILE A 508 2.39 5.21 -16.45
N ILE A 509 2.26 4.10 -15.72
CA ILE A 509 1.29 3.03 -16.02
C ILE A 509 0.28 2.89 -14.87
N GLY A 510 -0.99 3.20 -15.14
CA GLY A 510 -2.09 3.01 -14.18
C GLY A 510 -1.88 3.75 -12.86
N THR A 511 -1.31 4.96 -12.89
CA THR A 511 -1.04 5.76 -11.71
C THR A 511 -1.05 7.27 -12.02
N ASN A 512 -1.12 8.11 -10.98
CA ASN A 512 -1.17 9.57 -11.09
C ASN A 512 -0.19 10.20 -10.07
N PRO A 513 1.12 10.22 -10.34
CA PRO A 513 2.13 10.80 -9.44
C PRO A 513 1.81 12.23 -9.00
N ILE A 514 1.37 13.14 -9.88
CA ILE A 514 0.99 14.52 -9.53
C ILE A 514 -0.13 14.52 -8.46
N GLY A 515 -1.08 13.63 -8.56
CA GLY A 515 -2.18 13.52 -7.59
C GLY A 515 -1.83 12.70 -6.35
N ARG A 516 -0.86 11.78 -6.45
CA ARG A 516 -0.51 10.79 -5.44
C ARG A 516 0.65 11.20 -4.54
N ASP A 517 1.72 11.74 -5.14
CA ASP A 517 2.99 11.99 -4.46
C ASP A 517 3.03 13.40 -3.85
N MET A 518 4.03 13.62 -3.02
CA MET A 518 4.33 14.91 -2.41
C MET A 518 5.09 15.82 -3.36
N ASN A 519 5.11 17.10 -3.07
CA ASN A 519 5.88 18.12 -3.81
C ASN A 519 5.51 18.19 -5.31
N THR A 520 4.24 18.47 -5.58
CA THR A 520 3.67 18.57 -6.94
C THR A 520 4.50 19.50 -7.88
N ARG A 521 5.09 20.59 -7.34
CA ARG A 521 5.93 21.50 -8.15
C ARG A 521 7.17 20.80 -8.69
N LYS A 522 7.89 20.03 -7.84
CA LYS A 522 9.08 19.25 -8.23
C LYS A 522 8.75 18.24 -9.32
N ILE A 523 7.59 17.59 -9.23
CA ILE A 523 7.13 16.62 -10.24
C ILE A 523 6.95 17.32 -11.58
N ILE A 524 6.24 18.46 -11.60
CA ILE A 524 5.99 19.22 -12.82
C ILE A 524 7.30 19.74 -13.44
N GLU A 525 8.23 20.22 -12.62
CA GLU A 525 9.55 20.68 -13.08
C GLU A 525 10.37 19.53 -13.70
N ALA A 526 10.35 18.35 -13.07
CA ALA A 526 11.01 17.17 -13.60
C ALA A 526 10.42 16.73 -14.95
N TYR A 527 9.08 16.68 -15.06
CA TYR A 527 8.42 16.30 -16.31
C TYR A 527 8.78 17.21 -17.50
N LYS A 528 8.98 18.50 -17.27
CA LYS A 528 9.41 19.46 -18.31
C LYS A 528 10.81 19.19 -18.83
N LYS A 529 11.68 18.49 -18.05
CA LYS A 529 13.06 18.17 -18.45
C LYS A 529 13.24 16.80 -19.14
N LEU A 530 12.17 15.99 -19.19
CA LEU A 530 12.21 14.71 -19.85
C LEU A 530 12.28 14.86 -21.38
N ASP A 531 13.00 13.97 -22.05
CA ASP A 531 13.00 13.85 -23.51
C ASP A 531 11.77 13.07 -24.01
N LEU A 532 11.24 12.16 -23.16
CA LEU A 532 10.03 11.39 -23.44
C LEU A 532 9.23 11.12 -22.17
N LEU A 533 7.93 11.44 -22.19
CA LEU A 533 6.97 11.08 -21.15
C LEU A 533 5.76 10.40 -21.78
N VAL A 534 5.48 9.15 -21.35
CA VAL A 534 4.36 8.35 -21.83
C VAL A 534 3.45 8.00 -20.66
N VAL A 535 2.15 8.26 -20.79
CA VAL A 535 1.11 7.87 -19.83
C VAL A 535 0.24 6.77 -20.43
N ILE A 536 0.09 5.65 -19.73
CA ILE A 536 -0.78 4.53 -20.08
C ILE A 536 -1.83 4.41 -18.96
N ASP A 537 -3.07 4.77 -19.24
CA ASP A 537 -4.14 4.76 -18.24
C ASP A 537 -5.52 4.59 -18.90
N ILE A 538 -6.53 4.33 -18.08
CA ILE A 538 -7.93 4.19 -18.51
C ILE A 538 -8.70 5.51 -18.51
N MET A 539 -8.23 6.51 -17.73
CA MET A 539 -8.88 7.80 -17.49
C MET A 539 -7.84 8.92 -17.51
N PRO A 540 -8.24 10.20 -17.73
CA PRO A 540 -7.30 11.32 -17.61
C PRO A 540 -6.68 11.38 -16.22
N THR A 541 -5.36 11.39 -16.17
CA THR A 541 -4.56 11.68 -14.96
C THR A 541 -4.05 13.12 -15.03
N ASP A 542 -3.59 13.67 -13.88
CA ASP A 542 -3.01 15.02 -13.88
C ASP A 542 -1.63 15.03 -14.59
N ASP A 543 -0.98 13.87 -14.64
CA ASP A 543 0.29 13.65 -15.35
C ASP A 543 0.11 13.69 -16.87
N ALA A 544 -1.07 13.31 -17.37
CA ALA A 544 -1.36 13.27 -18.80
C ALA A 544 -1.14 14.64 -19.48
N ASP A 545 -1.41 15.76 -18.81
CA ASP A 545 -1.21 17.09 -19.36
C ASP A 545 0.23 17.35 -19.78
N TYR A 546 1.19 16.66 -19.18
CA TYR A 546 2.63 16.79 -19.44
C TYR A 546 3.19 15.67 -20.33
N ALA A 547 2.40 14.64 -20.65
CA ALA A 547 2.84 13.53 -21.48
C ALA A 547 3.00 13.93 -22.95
N ASP A 548 3.97 13.32 -23.65
CA ASP A 548 4.07 13.38 -25.10
C ASP A 548 3.03 12.48 -25.76
N TYR A 549 2.79 11.33 -25.15
CA TYR A 549 1.81 10.35 -25.59
C TYR A 549 0.94 9.88 -24.43
N VAL A 550 -0.37 9.82 -24.67
CA VAL A 550 -1.36 9.21 -23.75
C VAL A 550 -1.99 8.03 -24.47
N LEU A 551 -1.78 6.83 -23.92
CA LEU A 551 -2.22 5.59 -24.51
C LEU A 551 -3.36 4.95 -23.68
N PRO A 552 -4.49 4.59 -24.30
CA PRO A 552 -5.63 4.03 -23.59
C PRO A 552 -5.40 2.57 -23.19
N ASP A 553 -5.43 2.30 -21.87
CA ASP A 553 -5.43 0.95 -21.30
C ASP A 553 -6.83 0.36 -21.26
N THR A 554 -6.93 -0.97 -21.23
CA THR A 554 -8.18 -1.70 -20.98
C THR A 554 -8.60 -1.59 -19.53
N ILE A 555 -9.91 -1.54 -19.27
CA ILE A 555 -10.41 -1.65 -17.90
C ILE A 555 -10.42 -3.12 -17.45
N PHE A 556 -10.40 -3.33 -16.13
CA PHE A 556 -10.37 -4.70 -15.58
C PHE A 556 -11.56 -5.59 -15.96
N LEU A 557 -12.68 -5.01 -16.39
CA LEU A 557 -13.85 -5.76 -16.89
C LEU A 557 -13.65 -6.34 -18.31
N GLU A 558 -12.60 -5.91 -19.01
CA GLU A 558 -12.29 -6.27 -20.40
C GLU A 558 -11.10 -7.24 -20.53
N ARG A 559 -10.48 -7.61 -19.39
CA ARG A 559 -9.26 -8.43 -19.32
C ARG A 559 -9.49 -9.81 -18.71
N GLU A 560 -8.55 -10.69 -18.98
CA GLU A 560 -8.40 -11.96 -18.29
C GLU A 560 -7.02 -12.04 -17.66
N GLU A 561 -6.93 -12.55 -16.43
CA GLU A 561 -5.66 -12.85 -15.77
C GLU A 561 -5.87 -13.79 -14.59
N ILE A 562 -4.83 -14.54 -14.23
CA ILE A 562 -4.76 -15.31 -13.00
C ILE A 562 -3.81 -14.61 -12.04
N THR A 563 -4.23 -14.43 -10.78
CA THR A 563 -3.39 -13.81 -9.75
C THR A 563 -3.60 -14.44 -8.39
N SER A 564 -2.67 -14.18 -7.46
CA SER A 564 -2.89 -14.55 -6.06
C SER A 564 -3.92 -13.64 -5.40
N THR A 565 -4.77 -14.21 -4.54
CA THR A 565 -5.62 -13.41 -3.66
C THR A 565 -4.73 -12.67 -2.66
N LYS A 566 -4.93 -11.37 -2.52
CA LYS A 566 -4.12 -10.52 -1.64
C LYS A 566 -4.82 -10.30 -0.29
N TRP A 567 -4.04 -10.02 0.75
CA TRP A 567 -4.49 -9.57 2.07
C TRP A 567 -5.45 -10.55 2.75
N THR A 568 -5.13 -11.82 2.69
CA THR A 568 -5.81 -12.90 3.41
C THR A 568 -4.78 -13.75 4.15
N LEU A 569 -5.19 -14.43 5.22
CA LEU A 569 -4.30 -15.36 5.91
C LEU A 569 -4.14 -16.69 5.14
N HIS A 570 -5.07 -16.99 4.22
CA HIS A 570 -5.07 -18.21 3.41
C HIS A 570 -4.25 -18.02 2.12
N ALA A 571 -3.55 -19.07 1.70
CA ALA A 571 -3.02 -19.14 0.35
C ALA A 571 -4.16 -19.42 -0.64
N SER A 572 -4.39 -18.53 -1.57
CA SER A 572 -5.42 -18.70 -2.61
C SER A 572 -5.03 -17.98 -3.91
N VAL A 573 -5.64 -18.42 -4.99
CA VAL A 573 -5.52 -17.83 -6.32
C VAL A 573 -6.92 -17.53 -6.86
N GLN A 574 -6.99 -16.58 -7.78
CA GLN A 574 -8.26 -16.10 -8.35
C GLN A 574 -8.09 -15.79 -9.84
N LYS A 575 -9.19 -15.87 -10.58
CA LYS A 575 -9.25 -15.54 -12.00
C LYS A 575 -10.02 -14.24 -12.20
N GLN A 576 -9.44 -13.31 -12.95
CA GLN A 576 -10.17 -12.24 -13.58
C GLN A 576 -10.74 -12.79 -14.88
N SER A 577 -12.06 -12.90 -14.95
CA SER A 577 -12.73 -13.28 -16.20
C SER A 577 -13.17 -12.01 -16.92
N LYS A 578 -13.00 -11.99 -18.22
CA LYS A 578 -13.54 -10.94 -19.10
C LYS A 578 -15.06 -10.89 -18.94
N VAL A 579 -15.58 -9.74 -18.57
CA VAL A 579 -17.00 -9.50 -18.32
C VAL A 579 -17.69 -8.98 -19.58
N VAL A 580 -17.04 -8.03 -20.26
CA VAL A 580 -17.56 -7.30 -21.43
C VAL A 580 -16.45 -6.99 -22.42
N ASP A 581 -16.84 -6.77 -23.68
CA ASP A 581 -15.97 -6.16 -24.69
C ASP A 581 -15.93 -4.63 -24.52
N PRO A 582 -14.89 -3.94 -25.01
CA PRO A 582 -14.88 -2.48 -25.07
C PRO A 582 -16.10 -1.95 -25.82
N PRO A 583 -16.69 -0.82 -25.40
CA PRO A 583 -17.81 -0.24 -26.11
C PRO A 583 -17.37 0.33 -27.46
N LYS A 584 -18.32 0.45 -28.41
CA LYS A 584 -18.04 0.99 -29.74
C LYS A 584 -17.31 2.33 -29.68
N GLY A 585 -16.21 2.45 -30.43
CA GLY A 585 -15.40 3.66 -30.51
C GLY A 585 -14.29 3.75 -29.47
N VAL A 586 -14.12 2.74 -28.62
CA VAL A 586 -12.96 2.59 -27.71
C VAL A 586 -12.01 1.60 -28.34
N ASP A 587 -10.81 2.06 -28.68
CA ASP A 587 -9.68 1.27 -29.20
C ASP A 587 -8.55 1.22 -28.15
N ALA A 588 -8.87 0.67 -26.97
CA ALA A 588 -7.93 0.47 -25.89
C ALA A 588 -7.20 -0.88 -26.04
N ARG A 589 -5.94 -0.90 -25.67
CA ARG A 589 -5.09 -2.11 -25.62
C ARG A 589 -4.57 -2.26 -24.20
N ASP A 590 -4.31 -3.50 -23.75
CA ASP A 590 -3.72 -3.67 -22.44
C ASP A 590 -2.23 -3.25 -22.39
N ALA A 591 -1.79 -2.80 -21.22
CA ALA A 591 -0.44 -2.28 -21.07
C ALA A 591 0.65 -3.33 -21.37
N LEU A 592 0.37 -4.62 -21.22
CA LEU A 592 1.32 -5.68 -21.56
C LEU A 592 1.60 -5.69 -23.06
N TRP A 593 0.55 -5.68 -23.89
CA TRP A 593 0.64 -5.56 -25.33
C TRP A 593 1.34 -4.26 -25.74
N ILE A 594 0.92 -3.12 -25.17
CA ILE A 594 1.51 -1.80 -25.48
C ILE A 594 3.02 -1.81 -25.25
N MET A 595 3.46 -2.31 -24.11
CA MET A 595 4.88 -2.32 -23.75
C MET A 595 5.70 -3.26 -24.64
N PHE A 596 5.17 -4.44 -24.99
CA PHE A 596 5.83 -5.32 -25.93
C PHE A 596 5.90 -4.72 -27.34
N GLU A 597 4.86 -4.08 -27.82
CA GLU A 597 4.82 -3.46 -29.14
C GLU A 597 5.77 -2.24 -29.26
N ILE A 598 5.90 -1.44 -28.20
CA ILE A 598 6.93 -0.40 -28.12
C ILE A 598 8.32 -1.04 -28.18
N ALA A 599 8.54 -2.09 -27.39
CA ALA A 599 9.84 -2.76 -27.35
C ALA A 599 10.19 -3.51 -28.66
N ARG A 600 9.20 -4.13 -29.32
CA ARG A 600 9.41 -4.77 -30.63
C ARG A 600 9.93 -3.76 -31.66
N ARG A 601 9.42 -2.55 -31.65
CA ARG A 601 9.85 -1.45 -32.53
C ARG A 601 11.17 -0.81 -32.10
N ALA A 602 11.39 -0.66 -30.79
CA ALA A 602 12.59 -0.02 -30.24
C ALA A 602 13.78 -0.98 -30.10
N PHE A 603 13.54 -2.19 -29.60
CA PHE A 603 14.53 -3.18 -29.18
C PHE A 603 14.08 -4.59 -29.59
N PRO A 604 14.00 -4.90 -30.92
CA PRO A 604 13.38 -6.13 -31.46
C PRO A 604 14.01 -7.41 -30.91
N GLU A 605 15.34 -7.46 -30.74
CA GLU A 605 16.02 -8.63 -30.22
C GLU A 605 15.60 -8.99 -28.80
N ARG A 606 15.28 -7.97 -27.98
CA ARG A 606 14.83 -8.15 -26.58
C ARG A 606 13.39 -8.68 -26.54
N ALA A 607 12.50 -8.09 -27.32
CA ALA A 607 11.12 -8.54 -27.43
C ALA A 607 11.06 -10.01 -27.90
N LYS A 608 11.82 -10.34 -28.93
CA LYS A 608 11.92 -11.70 -29.47
C LYS A 608 12.50 -12.69 -28.45
N ALA A 609 13.57 -12.32 -27.73
CA ALA A 609 14.16 -13.18 -26.70
C ALA A 609 13.18 -13.45 -25.52
N LEU A 610 12.28 -12.53 -25.24
CA LEU A 610 11.19 -12.69 -24.26
C LEU A 610 9.95 -13.35 -24.86
N GLY A 611 10.04 -13.90 -26.06
CA GLY A 611 8.99 -14.73 -26.67
C GLY A 611 7.91 -13.96 -27.41
N TRP A 612 8.14 -12.70 -27.75
CA TRP A 612 7.23 -11.92 -28.58
C TRP A 612 7.42 -12.29 -30.06
N ASP A 613 6.36 -12.74 -30.69
CA ASP A 613 6.27 -13.05 -32.10
C ASP A 613 5.63 -11.89 -32.86
N ASP A 614 6.02 -11.64 -34.11
CA ASP A 614 5.47 -10.56 -34.92
C ASP A 614 3.95 -10.68 -35.15
N LYS A 615 3.40 -11.89 -35.13
CA LYS A 615 1.95 -12.13 -35.20
C LYS A 615 1.17 -11.51 -34.05
N TYR A 616 1.81 -11.31 -32.89
CA TYR A 616 1.16 -10.68 -31.72
C TYR A 616 1.00 -9.17 -31.86
N ALA A 617 1.52 -8.56 -32.94
CA ALA A 617 1.15 -7.21 -33.34
C ALA A 617 -0.36 -7.10 -33.62
N ASP A 618 -0.97 -8.18 -34.09
CA ASP A 618 -2.42 -8.33 -34.10
C ASP A 618 -2.91 -8.57 -32.66
N TYR A 619 -3.74 -7.64 -32.17
CA TYR A 619 -4.19 -7.67 -30.79
C TYR A 619 -5.14 -8.84 -30.47
N GLU A 620 -5.89 -9.32 -31.45
CA GLU A 620 -6.74 -10.50 -31.26
C GLU A 620 -5.90 -11.77 -31.17
N VAL A 621 -4.91 -11.94 -32.03
CA VAL A 621 -3.96 -13.07 -31.98
C VAL A 621 -3.18 -13.05 -30.67
N TYR A 622 -2.76 -11.88 -30.19
CA TYR A 622 -2.12 -11.74 -28.87
C TYR A 622 -3.01 -12.25 -27.74
N LYS A 623 -4.30 -11.87 -27.73
CA LYS A 623 -5.25 -12.31 -26.70
C LYS A 623 -5.47 -13.82 -26.74
N GLU A 624 -5.68 -14.35 -27.94
CA GLU A 624 -6.00 -15.77 -28.13
C GLU A 624 -4.81 -16.70 -27.87
N GLU A 625 -3.61 -16.30 -28.26
CA GLU A 625 -2.45 -17.18 -28.19
C GLU A 625 -1.50 -16.83 -27.04
N PHE A 626 -1.08 -15.55 -26.92
CA PHE A 626 -0.04 -15.19 -25.94
C PHE A 626 -0.58 -15.20 -24.51
N LEU A 627 -1.76 -14.59 -24.27
CA LEU A 627 -2.37 -14.60 -22.93
C LEU A 627 -2.77 -16.02 -22.53
N HIS A 628 -3.30 -16.82 -23.46
CA HIS A 628 -3.60 -18.23 -23.17
C HIS A 628 -2.34 -19.02 -22.79
N LYS A 629 -1.23 -18.87 -23.54
CA LYS A 629 0.05 -19.48 -23.21
C LYS A 629 0.56 -19.07 -21.84
N LEU A 630 0.41 -17.80 -21.48
CA LEU A 630 0.80 -17.27 -20.17
C LEU A 630 -0.03 -17.89 -19.02
N ASP A 631 -1.35 -17.92 -19.17
CA ASP A 631 -2.27 -18.50 -18.17
C ASP A 631 -2.01 -19.99 -17.98
N GLU A 632 -1.82 -20.74 -19.06
CA GLU A 632 -1.51 -22.17 -19.01
C GLU A 632 -0.16 -22.45 -18.30
N ALA A 633 0.83 -21.57 -18.48
CA ALA A 633 2.11 -21.66 -17.79
C ALA A 633 1.97 -21.37 -16.28
N ILE A 634 1.18 -20.37 -15.93
CA ILE A 634 0.86 -20.03 -14.52
C ILE A 634 0.13 -21.21 -13.84
N LEU A 635 -0.92 -21.74 -14.49
CA LEU A 635 -1.67 -22.91 -13.99
C LEU A 635 -0.79 -24.11 -13.79
N SER A 636 0.08 -24.44 -14.77
CA SER A 636 1.02 -25.55 -14.68
C SER A 636 2.02 -25.39 -13.53
N SER A 637 2.52 -24.16 -13.33
CA SER A 637 3.42 -23.82 -12.23
C SER A 637 2.76 -23.97 -10.86
N LEU A 638 1.54 -23.50 -10.71
CA LEU A 638 0.74 -23.61 -9.48
C LEU A 638 0.39 -25.05 -9.19
N ALA A 639 -0.10 -25.81 -10.18
CA ALA A 639 -0.44 -27.23 -10.05
C ALA A 639 0.76 -28.04 -9.55
N LYS A 640 1.94 -27.82 -10.15
CA LYS A 640 3.21 -28.43 -9.71
C LYS A 640 3.60 -28.03 -8.29
N ALA A 641 3.56 -26.73 -7.97
CA ALA A 641 4.00 -26.19 -6.67
C ALA A 641 3.15 -26.71 -5.49
N TRP A 642 1.89 -27.04 -5.73
CA TRP A 642 0.93 -27.48 -4.74
C TRP A 642 0.55 -28.96 -4.86
N ASN A 643 1.10 -29.68 -5.85
CA ASN A 643 0.75 -31.07 -6.15
C ASN A 643 -0.77 -31.27 -6.29
N ILE A 644 -1.38 -30.44 -7.14
CA ILE A 644 -2.81 -30.49 -7.48
C ILE A 644 -2.96 -30.83 -8.96
N ASP A 645 -4.04 -31.51 -9.31
CA ASP A 645 -4.42 -31.72 -10.68
C ASP A 645 -4.70 -30.37 -11.36
N LYS A 646 -4.10 -30.14 -12.53
CA LYS A 646 -4.18 -28.87 -13.25
C LYS A 646 -5.60 -28.57 -13.75
N GLU A 647 -6.28 -29.60 -14.27
CA GLU A 647 -7.64 -29.43 -14.79
C GLU A 647 -8.62 -29.14 -13.66
N LYS A 648 -8.44 -29.76 -12.50
CA LYS A 648 -9.22 -29.43 -11.30
C LYS A 648 -9.02 -27.97 -10.88
N LEU A 649 -7.78 -27.48 -10.88
CA LEU A 649 -7.48 -26.08 -10.57
C LEU A 649 -8.13 -25.13 -11.59
N LYS A 650 -7.99 -25.45 -12.88
CA LYS A 650 -8.56 -24.68 -13.99
C LYS A 650 -10.08 -24.60 -13.87
N THR A 651 -10.76 -25.73 -13.75
CA THR A 651 -12.21 -25.83 -13.58
C THR A 651 -12.70 -24.98 -12.39
N ALA A 652 -12.01 -25.08 -11.25
CA ALA A 652 -12.40 -24.29 -10.07
C ALA A 652 -12.25 -22.78 -10.29
N LEU A 653 -11.22 -22.34 -11.00
CA LEU A 653 -11.02 -20.93 -11.35
C LEU A 653 -12.08 -20.45 -12.36
N GLU A 654 -12.52 -21.28 -13.26
CA GLU A 654 -13.58 -20.97 -14.23
C GLU A 654 -14.97 -20.94 -13.59
N GLU A 655 -15.29 -21.96 -12.78
CA GLU A 655 -16.62 -22.11 -12.18
C GLU A 655 -16.79 -21.23 -10.93
N GLU A 656 -15.80 -21.15 -10.03
CA GLU A 656 -15.89 -20.40 -8.77
C GLU A 656 -15.22 -19.02 -8.79
N GLY A 657 -14.31 -18.78 -9.75
CA GLY A 657 -13.52 -17.57 -9.84
C GLY A 657 -12.30 -17.54 -8.89
N TYR A 658 -12.13 -18.54 -8.03
CA TYR A 658 -11.01 -18.64 -7.09
C TYR A 658 -10.77 -20.10 -6.64
N TYR A 659 -9.56 -20.34 -6.08
CA TYR A 659 -9.22 -21.62 -5.45
C TYR A 659 -8.39 -21.39 -4.18
N VAL A 660 -8.80 -22.02 -3.06
CA VAL A 660 -8.04 -21.96 -1.80
C VAL A 660 -7.01 -23.08 -1.78
N LEU A 661 -5.74 -22.71 -1.88
CA LEU A 661 -4.61 -23.62 -1.93
C LEU A 661 -4.26 -24.20 -0.55
N SER A 662 -4.30 -23.36 0.48
CA SER A 662 -4.03 -23.74 1.87
C SER A 662 -4.74 -22.80 2.84
N LYS A 663 -5.29 -23.40 3.93
CA LYS A 663 -5.80 -22.63 5.06
C LYS A 663 -4.66 -22.17 5.97
N LYS A 664 -4.88 -21.10 6.73
CA LYS A 664 -3.93 -20.61 7.73
C LYS A 664 -3.54 -21.70 8.73
N LYS A 665 -2.23 -21.86 8.90
CA LYS A 665 -1.63 -22.73 9.93
C LYS A 665 -1.02 -21.84 11.01
N TYR A 666 -1.46 -22.03 12.25
CA TYR A 666 -0.95 -21.30 13.41
C TYR A 666 0.28 -21.96 14.01
N TYR A 667 1.03 -21.21 14.82
CA TYR A 667 2.23 -21.67 15.53
C TYR A 667 3.30 -22.25 14.61
N VAL A 668 3.49 -21.63 13.44
CA VAL A 668 4.53 -22.01 12.47
C VAL A 668 5.77 -21.12 12.65
N ARG A 669 5.60 -19.82 12.61
CA ARG A 669 6.68 -18.84 12.77
C ARG A 669 6.47 -17.99 14.03
N PRO A 670 7.44 -17.89 14.93
CA PRO A 670 8.80 -18.50 14.96
C PRO A 670 8.86 -19.89 15.58
N TYR A 671 7.75 -20.56 15.88
CA TYR A 671 7.67 -21.76 16.73
C TYR A 671 8.33 -23.01 16.14
N LYS A 672 8.08 -23.28 14.86
CA LYS A 672 8.59 -24.47 14.13
C LYS A 672 9.62 -24.09 13.08
N THR A 673 9.56 -22.85 12.58
CA THR A 673 10.42 -22.34 11.51
C THR A 673 10.98 -21.00 11.95
N ALA A 674 12.29 -20.82 11.86
CA ALA A 674 12.96 -19.56 12.16
C ALA A 674 12.40 -18.42 11.30
N LEU A 675 12.47 -17.19 11.83
CA LEU A 675 12.15 -15.98 11.08
C LEU A 675 13.31 -15.61 10.13
N ALA A 676 13.01 -14.87 9.09
CA ALA A 676 14.03 -14.37 8.16
C ALA A 676 14.69 -13.07 8.67
N THR A 677 14.99 -13.04 9.97
CA THR A 677 15.79 -12.01 10.64
C THR A 677 17.23 -12.49 10.80
N PRO A 678 18.22 -11.62 11.05
CA PRO A 678 19.60 -12.04 11.30
C PRO A 678 19.75 -13.04 12.46
N SER A 679 18.96 -12.90 13.52
CA SER A 679 18.95 -13.83 14.66
C SER A 679 18.12 -15.10 14.44
N GLY A 680 17.28 -15.16 13.42
CA GLY A 680 16.27 -16.18 13.23
C GLY A 680 15.05 -16.06 14.15
N LYS A 681 15.00 -15.02 15.00
CA LYS A 681 14.00 -14.76 16.03
C LYS A 681 13.29 -13.44 15.80
N ALA A 682 12.21 -13.16 16.54
CA ALA A 682 11.62 -11.83 16.59
C ALA A 682 12.59 -10.84 17.25
N GLU A 683 12.89 -9.73 16.58
CA GLU A 683 13.94 -8.80 17.04
C GLU A 683 13.35 -7.54 17.67
N ILE A 684 13.36 -7.45 19.01
CA ILE A 684 13.05 -6.20 19.72
C ILE A 684 14.22 -5.21 19.66
N TYR A 685 15.43 -5.70 19.43
CA TYR A 685 16.65 -4.99 19.13
C TYR A 685 17.10 -5.40 17.72
N SER A 686 16.87 -4.53 16.74
CA SER A 686 17.00 -4.94 15.34
C SER A 686 18.45 -4.98 14.88
N LEU A 687 18.96 -6.19 14.63
CA LEU A 687 20.31 -6.39 14.08
C LEU A 687 20.40 -5.93 12.62
N ALA A 688 19.29 -6.02 11.88
CA ALA A 688 19.24 -5.52 10.51
C ALA A 688 19.29 -3.98 10.46
N ALA A 689 18.61 -3.30 11.39
CA ALA A 689 18.69 -1.84 11.53
C ALA A 689 20.12 -1.42 11.89
N LEU A 690 20.74 -2.09 12.87
CA LEU A 690 22.11 -1.85 13.27
C LEU A 690 23.09 -1.99 12.10
N ALA A 691 22.96 -3.07 11.33
CA ALA A 691 23.79 -3.30 10.14
C ALA A 691 23.61 -2.23 9.05
N ALA A 692 22.45 -1.60 9.00
CA ALA A 692 22.14 -0.51 8.06
C ALA A 692 22.54 0.88 8.62
N GLY A 693 23.15 0.97 9.80
CA GLY A 693 23.52 2.23 10.46
C GLY A 693 22.33 3.00 11.04
N LEU A 694 21.19 2.30 11.26
CA LEU A 694 20.03 2.85 11.95
C LEU A 694 20.05 2.47 13.44
N ASP A 695 19.35 3.24 14.28
CA ASP A 695 19.16 2.88 15.68
C ASP A 695 18.45 1.50 15.76
N PRO A 696 19.03 0.51 16.46
CA PRO A 696 18.41 -0.81 16.60
C PRO A 696 17.13 -0.81 17.43
N LEU A 697 16.91 0.18 18.27
CA LEU A 697 15.67 0.41 19.02
C LEU A 697 14.84 1.53 18.39
N PRO A 698 13.52 1.45 18.39
CA PRO A 698 12.69 2.57 17.95
C PRO A 698 12.78 3.75 18.92
N ASP A 699 12.62 4.95 18.39
CA ASP A 699 12.56 6.18 19.17
C ASP A 699 11.53 7.14 18.59
N TYR A 700 11.04 8.05 19.43
CA TYR A 700 10.20 9.15 18.97
C TYR A 700 11.08 10.36 18.61
N LYS A 701 10.76 10.96 17.47
CA LYS A 701 11.31 12.25 17.04
C LYS A 701 10.16 13.15 16.58
N PRO A 702 10.25 14.48 16.80
CA PRO A 702 9.30 15.39 16.17
C PRO A 702 9.25 15.17 14.67
N PRO A 703 8.05 15.19 14.04
CA PRO A 703 7.91 14.90 12.62
C PRO A 703 8.76 15.83 11.73
N PRO A 704 9.67 15.28 10.92
CA PRO A 704 10.54 16.11 10.05
C PRO A 704 9.82 16.59 8.78
N ALA A 705 8.68 16.00 8.47
CA ALA A 705 7.95 16.25 7.22
C ALA A 705 7.29 17.60 7.14
N TYR A 706 7.07 18.28 8.27
CA TYR A 706 6.35 19.55 8.32
C TYR A 706 6.71 20.36 9.57
N THR A 707 6.53 21.67 9.47
CA THR A 707 6.67 22.57 10.61
C THR A 707 5.41 22.47 11.48
N PRO A 708 5.51 22.14 12.78
CA PRO A 708 4.33 22.09 13.67
C PRO A 708 3.61 23.44 13.74
N PRO A 709 2.25 23.46 13.83
CA PRO A 709 1.45 24.66 14.04
C PRO A 709 1.88 25.42 15.30
N LYS A 710 1.95 26.76 15.22
CA LYS A 710 2.35 27.63 16.34
C LYS A 710 1.34 28.73 16.64
N ALA A 711 0.48 29.07 15.69
CA ALA A 711 -0.50 30.13 15.82
C ALA A 711 -1.94 29.56 15.88
N PRO A 712 -2.89 30.29 16.45
CA PRO A 712 -4.28 29.84 16.58
C PRO A 712 -4.98 29.53 15.24
N ASP A 713 -4.52 30.11 14.13
CA ASP A 713 -5.03 29.91 12.79
C ASP A 713 -4.23 28.87 11.99
N GLU A 714 -3.24 28.23 12.62
CA GLU A 714 -2.42 27.17 12.04
C GLU A 714 -2.87 25.79 12.51
N PHE A 715 -2.85 24.80 11.61
CA PHE A 715 -3.37 23.46 11.84
C PHE A 715 -2.48 22.42 11.20
N TYR A 716 -2.43 21.22 11.81
CA TYR A 716 -1.98 20.03 11.10
C TYR A 716 -3.00 19.69 10.01
N LEU A 717 -2.55 19.42 8.79
CA LEU A 717 -3.38 18.88 7.72
C LEU A 717 -3.03 17.42 7.50
N VAL A 718 -3.93 16.54 7.92
CA VAL A 718 -3.81 15.10 7.74
C VAL A 718 -4.76 14.61 6.64
N ASN A 719 -4.43 13.48 6.03
CA ASN A 719 -5.22 12.94 4.95
C ASN A 719 -5.47 11.43 5.07
N GLY A 720 -6.48 10.93 4.38
CA GLY A 720 -6.82 9.53 4.34
C GLY A 720 -7.60 9.17 3.09
N LYS A 721 -7.72 7.88 2.80
CA LYS A 721 -8.51 7.40 1.67
C LYS A 721 -10.01 7.43 2.01
N SER A 722 -10.84 7.85 1.04
CA SER A 722 -12.29 7.75 1.15
C SER A 722 -12.74 6.29 0.92
N PRO A 723 -13.70 5.79 1.70
CA PRO A 723 -14.30 4.47 1.44
C PRO A 723 -15.18 4.45 0.18
N LEU A 724 -15.63 5.62 -0.28
CA LEU A 724 -16.53 5.76 -1.42
C LEU A 724 -15.81 6.20 -2.70
N THR A 725 -14.97 7.23 -2.57
CA THR A 725 -14.37 7.94 -3.70
C THR A 725 -12.85 7.95 -3.56
N SER A 726 -12.15 7.19 -4.35
CA SER A 726 -10.68 7.20 -4.46
C SER A 726 -10.27 6.68 -5.82
N PHE A 727 -9.12 7.08 -6.33
CA PHE A 727 -8.61 6.69 -7.64
C PHE A 727 -9.60 7.04 -8.77
N GLN A 728 -9.83 6.13 -9.71
CA GLN A 728 -10.78 6.31 -10.82
C GLN A 728 -12.21 6.61 -10.33
N ALA A 729 -12.60 6.06 -9.17
CA ALA A 729 -13.93 6.31 -8.60
C ALA A 729 -14.15 7.79 -8.28
N SER A 730 -13.10 8.60 -8.12
CA SER A 730 -13.21 10.05 -7.92
C SER A 730 -13.83 10.79 -9.12
N LEU A 731 -13.80 10.17 -10.29
CA LEU A 731 -14.37 10.71 -11.52
C LEU A 731 -15.80 10.20 -11.81
N MET A 732 -16.30 9.25 -11.02
CA MET A 732 -17.59 8.62 -11.25
C MET A 732 -18.76 9.54 -10.86
N GLU A 733 -19.55 9.97 -11.82
CA GLU A 733 -20.71 10.86 -11.63
C GLU A 733 -21.67 10.43 -10.50
N PRO A 734 -21.94 9.13 -10.29
CA PRO A 734 -22.78 8.69 -9.18
C PRO A 734 -22.26 9.08 -7.81
N LEU A 735 -20.95 9.19 -7.65
CA LEU A 735 -20.32 9.55 -6.36
C LEU A 735 -20.21 11.05 -6.13
N ARG A 736 -20.63 11.88 -7.09
CA ARG A 736 -20.70 13.34 -6.97
C ARG A 736 -21.45 13.79 -5.72
N PHE A 737 -22.52 13.09 -5.38
CA PHE A 737 -23.41 13.49 -4.29
C PHE A 737 -23.05 12.89 -2.92
N VAL A 738 -22.22 11.85 -2.91
CA VAL A 738 -21.83 11.13 -1.65
C VAL A 738 -20.35 11.29 -1.31
N GLY A 739 -19.54 11.73 -2.25
CA GLY A 739 -18.10 12.01 -2.04
C GLY A 739 -17.93 13.31 -1.26
N ASP A 740 -17.32 13.26 -0.08
CA ASP A 740 -16.98 14.44 0.70
C ASP A 740 -15.71 15.09 0.15
N ARG A 741 -15.82 16.31 -0.34
CA ARG A 741 -14.74 17.14 -0.92
C ARG A 741 -14.37 18.31 -0.01
N SER A 742 -14.99 18.39 1.17
CA SER A 742 -14.71 19.41 2.16
C SER A 742 -13.45 19.09 2.98
N VAL A 743 -12.95 20.08 3.66
CA VAL A 743 -11.93 19.92 4.71
C VAL A 743 -12.65 19.94 6.07
N TRP A 744 -12.39 18.93 6.89
CA TRP A 744 -13.02 18.80 8.20
C TRP A 744 -12.30 19.67 9.24
N MET A 745 -13.06 20.32 10.09
CA MET A 745 -12.59 21.16 11.19
C MET A 745 -13.39 20.84 12.46
N ASN A 746 -12.71 20.84 13.60
CA ASN A 746 -13.36 20.65 14.90
C ASN A 746 -14.27 21.85 15.24
N PRO A 747 -15.45 21.65 15.88
CA PRO A 747 -16.34 22.75 16.26
C PRO A 747 -15.69 23.84 17.11
N LYS A 748 -14.81 23.51 18.04
CA LYS A 748 -14.10 24.50 18.87
C LYS A 748 -13.14 25.38 18.05
N ASP A 749 -12.46 24.79 17.06
CA ASP A 749 -11.60 25.53 16.15
C ASP A 749 -12.42 26.44 15.23
N ALA A 750 -13.55 25.93 14.74
CA ALA A 750 -14.46 26.70 13.91
C ALA A 750 -15.05 27.91 14.67
N GLU A 751 -15.48 27.71 15.91
CA GLU A 751 -15.97 28.79 16.79
C GLU A 751 -14.89 29.83 17.05
N ARG A 752 -13.66 29.41 17.39
CA ARG A 752 -12.51 30.28 17.65
C ARG A 752 -12.15 31.16 16.43
N LEU A 753 -12.33 30.66 15.21
CA LEU A 753 -12.04 31.37 13.98
C LEU A 753 -13.27 32.06 13.35
N GLY A 754 -14.44 31.96 13.98
CA GLY A 754 -15.70 32.49 13.45
C GLY A 754 -16.13 31.83 12.13
N ILE A 755 -15.79 30.56 11.91
CA ILE A 755 -16.11 29.77 10.72
C ILE A 755 -17.34 28.93 11.00
N ARG A 756 -18.26 28.82 10.03
CA ARG A 756 -19.47 28.00 10.09
C ARG A 756 -19.36 26.81 9.15
N ASP A 757 -20.16 25.77 9.40
CA ASP A 757 -20.29 24.66 8.49
C ASP A 757 -20.73 25.14 7.09
N GLY A 758 -19.97 24.72 6.07
CA GLY A 758 -20.17 25.12 4.68
C GLY A 758 -19.44 26.37 4.23
N ASP A 759 -18.80 27.14 5.13
CA ASP A 759 -18.04 28.35 4.77
C ASP A 759 -16.86 27.98 3.84
N MET A 760 -16.53 28.93 2.96
CA MET A 760 -15.33 28.87 2.14
C MET A 760 -14.18 29.56 2.87
N VAL A 761 -13.02 28.89 2.90
CA VAL A 761 -11.78 29.44 3.46
C VAL A 761 -10.64 29.31 2.46
N GLU A 762 -9.58 30.11 2.65
CA GLU A 762 -8.29 29.89 2.02
C GLU A 762 -7.39 29.10 2.96
N LEU A 763 -6.83 28.00 2.46
CA LEU A 763 -5.73 27.28 3.11
C LEU A 763 -4.41 27.74 2.47
N GLU A 764 -3.41 28.01 3.30
CA GLU A 764 -2.04 28.31 2.87
C GLU A 764 -1.06 27.34 3.55
N GLY A 765 -0.29 26.59 2.76
CA GLY A 765 0.73 25.67 3.28
C GLY A 765 1.87 26.44 3.95
N ILE A 766 2.16 26.12 5.22
CA ILE A 766 3.20 26.82 6.00
C ILE A 766 4.57 26.63 5.35
N ASP A 767 4.90 25.40 4.94
CA ASP A 767 6.21 25.08 4.36
C ASP A 767 6.30 25.37 2.85
N THR A 768 5.17 25.44 2.14
CA THR A 768 5.15 25.49 0.65
C THR A 768 4.62 26.80 0.09
N GLY A 769 3.87 27.58 0.89
CA GLY A 769 3.14 28.74 0.42
C GLY A 769 2.04 28.43 -0.62
N TRP A 770 1.69 27.14 -0.80
CA TRP A 770 0.61 26.75 -1.69
C TRP A 770 -0.73 27.20 -1.14
N LYS A 771 -1.56 27.80 -1.98
CA LYS A 771 -2.87 28.33 -1.58
C LYS A 771 -3.99 27.61 -2.31
N ALA A 772 -5.06 27.30 -1.59
CA ALA A 772 -6.27 26.73 -2.17
C ALA A 772 -7.51 27.21 -1.41
N ARG A 773 -8.62 27.40 -2.13
CA ARG A 773 -9.93 27.69 -1.54
C ARG A 773 -10.71 26.40 -1.36
N VAL A 774 -11.20 26.18 -0.14
CA VAL A 774 -11.89 24.94 0.23
C VAL A 774 -13.14 25.24 1.05
N ARG A 775 -14.11 24.34 0.97
CA ARG A 775 -15.27 24.35 1.84
C ARG A 775 -14.96 23.66 3.16
N ILE A 776 -15.34 24.25 4.28
CA ILE A 776 -15.20 23.61 5.60
C ILE A 776 -16.44 22.78 5.92
N ARG A 777 -16.19 21.63 6.53
CA ARG A 777 -17.16 20.81 7.21
C ARG A 777 -16.84 20.80 8.70
N VAL A 778 -17.73 21.36 9.51
CA VAL A 778 -17.57 21.37 10.97
C VAL A 778 -18.04 20.03 11.53
N THR A 779 -17.18 19.33 12.26
CA THR A 779 -17.49 18.00 12.81
C THR A 779 -16.60 17.63 14.00
N GLU A 780 -17.19 16.97 15.00
CA GLU A 780 -16.47 16.42 16.16
C GLU A 780 -15.59 15.19 15.80
N ARG A 781 -15.65 14.72 14.56
CA ARG A 781 -14.89 13.55 14.11
C ARG A 781 -13.43 13.85 13.76
N VAL A 782 -12.96 15.02 14.03
CA VAL A 782 -11.55 15.41 13.91
C VAL A 782 -11.11 16.08 15.21
N ARG A 783 -9.87 15.80 15.62
CA ARG A 783 -9.26 16.39 16.81
C ARG A 783 -9.14 17.91 16.67
N GLU A 784 -9.26 18.64 17.79
CA GLU A 784 -8.93 20.07 17.88
C GLU A 784 -7.46 20.30 17.44
N GLY A 785 -7.21 21.37 16.67
CA GLY A 785 -5.91 21.70 16.08
C GLY A 785 -5.55 20.90 14.82
N VAL A 786 -6.46 20.07 14.32
CA VAL A 786 -6.24 19.22 13.14
C VAL A 786 -7.31 19.47 12.09
N LEU A 787 -6.88 19.62 10.84
CA LEU A 787 -7.75 19.53 9.67
C LEU A 787 -7.59 18.18 8.99
N PHE A 788 -8.68 17.67 8.43
CA PHE A 788 -8.66 16.44 7.66
C PHE A 788 -9.26 16.64 6.26
N ALA A 789 -8.58 16.11 5.23
CA ALA A 789 -9.12 16.04 3.88
C ALA A 789 -8.93 14.63 3.30
N TYR A 790 -9.91 14.16 2.51
CA TYR A 790 -9.72 12.91 1.78
C TYR A 790 -8.72 13.08 0.65
N ALA A 791 -7.69 12.22 0.62
CA ALA A 791 -6.72 12.18 -0.47
C ALA A 791 -7.31 11.54 -1.73
N THR A 792 -6.88 12.00 -2.90
CA THR A 792 -7.23 11.43 -4.23
C THR A 792 -8.73 11.42 -4.57
N VAL A 793 -9.51 12.28 -3.92
CA VAL A 793 -10.98 12.38 -4.12
C VAL A 793 -11.34 13.54 -5.03
N CYS A 794 -10.59 14.64 -4.94
CA CYS A 794 -10.90 15.93 -5.57
C CYS A 794 -9.62 16.73 -5.84
N GLY A 795 -9.77 17.97 -6.27
CA GLY A 795 -8.64 18.83 -6.63
C GLY A 795 -7.89 18.34 -7.88
N ARG A 796 -8.61 17.73 -8.84
CA ARG A 796 -8.02 17.25 -10.10
C ARG A 796 -7.61 18.47 -10.94
N MET A 797 -6.36 18.43 -11.43
CA MET A 797 -5.74 19.55 -12.13
C MET A 797 -5.78 19.41 -13.64
N SER A 798 -5.91 18.18 -14.17
CA SER A 798 -5.80 17.92 -15.61
C SER A 798 -6.75 18.75 -16.45
N LYS A 799 -6.23 19.34 -17.51
CA LYS A 799 -6.98 20.09 -18.52
C LYS A 799 -7.87 19.22 -19.38
N LEU A 800 -7.63 17.88 -19.40
CA LEU A 800 -8.51 16.90 -20.06
C LEU A 800 -9.82 16.68 -19.30
N ILE A 801 -9.91 17.13 -18.03
CA ILE A 801 -11.14 17.09 -17.24
C ILE A 801 -11.85 18.44 -17.41
N PRO A 802 -13.14 18.48 -17.78
CA PRO A 802 -13.87 19.75 -17.93
C PRO A 802 -13.77 20.66 -16.72
N LYS A 803 -13.69 21.98 -16.94
CA LYS A 803 -13.47 22.98 -15.87
C LYS A 803 -14.54 22.96 -14.78
N ASP A 804 -15.78 22.68 -15.16
CA ASP A 804 -16.94 22.57 -14.29
C ASP A 804 -17.18 21.16 -13.72
N TYR A 805 -16.25 20.21 -13.98
CA TYR A 805 -16.39 18.86 -13.48
C TYR A 805 -16.17 18.80 -11.97
N PHE A 806 -17.04 18.09 -11.26
CA PHE A 806 -17.04 18.05 -9.78
C PHE A 806 -15.73 17.57 -9.15
N ALA A 807 -14.93 16.74 -9.85
CA ALA A 807 -13.66 16.24 -9.32
C ALA A 807 -12.58 17.33 -9.25
N ARG A 808 -12.79 18.47 -9.87
CA ARG A 808 -11.89 19.65 -9.75
C ARG A 808 -12.15 20.50 -8.51
N GLU A 809 -13.34 20.35 -7.90
CA GLU A 809 -13.68 21.03 -6.64
C GLU A 809 -12.82 20.48 -5.48
N GLY A 810 -12.64 21.28 -4.42
CA GLY A 810 -11.90 20.89 -3.21
C GLY A 810 -10.39 20.94 -3.40
N VAL A 811 -9.67 20.17 -2.59
CA VAL A 811 -8.22 20.22 -2.51
C VAL A 811 -7.61 18.82 -2.48
N ASN A 812 -6.45 18.67 -3.12
CA ASN A 812 -5.58 17.54 -2.88
C ASN A 812 -4.60 17.90 -1.74
N PRO A 813 -4.66 17.23 -0.58
CA PRO A 813 -3.79 17.57 0.56
C PRO A 813 -2.29 17.48 0.25
N ASN A 814 -1.88 16.67 -0.74
CA ASN A 814 -0.49 16.53 -1.13
C ASN A 814 0.12 17.81 -1.73
N TRP A 815 -0.69 18.78 -2.17
CA TRP A 815 -0.19 20.06 -2.66
C TRP A 815 0.53 20.87 -1.59
N PHE A 816 0.16 20.70 -0.31
CA PHE A 816 0.73 21.41 0.82
C PHE A 816 1.99 20.76 1.38
N ALA A 817 2.29 19.52 0.98
CA ALA A 817 3.44 18.78 1.47
C ALA A 817 4.73 19.27 0.79
N LYS A 818 5.75 19.63 1.59
CA LYS A 818 7.06 20.05 1.08
C LYS A 818 7.87 18.91 0.45
N GLY A 819 7.50 17.68 0.75
CA GLY A 819 8.21 16.48 0.33
C GLY A 819 9.37 16.15 1.28
N TYR A 820 9.20 15.12 2.06
CA TYR A 820 10.26 14.53 2.89
C TYR A 820 10.32 13.03 2.64
N VAL A 821 11.54 12.54 2.45
CA VAL A 821 11.80 11.10 2.28
C VAL A 821 12.68 10.65 3.44
N ILE A 822 12.24 9.59 4.13
CA ILE A 822 12.97 9.04 5.28
C ILE A 822 14.34 8.55 4.80
N PRO A 823 15.45 9.06 5.39
CA PRO A 823 16.78 8.64 5.01
C PRO A 823 16.96 7.13 5.12
N ILE A 824 17.75 6.54 4.22
CA ILE A 824 18.09 5.11 4.15
C ILE A 824 16.88 4.24 3.76
N VAL A 825 15.69 4.44 4.37
CA VAL A 825 14.47 3.63 4.17
C VAL A 825 13.71 4.01 2.91
N GLY A 826 13.69 5.30 2.54
CA GLY A 826 13.13 5.77 1.27
C GLY A 826 11.60 5.93 1.24
N GLY A 827 10.94 5.87 2.38
CA GLY A 827 9.50 6.14 2.45
C GLY A 827 9.19 7.63 2.45
N GLY A 828 8.17 8.05 1.70
CA GLY A 828 7.75 9.43 1.58
C GLY A 828 6.76 9.84 2.67
N ALA A 829 6.77 11.12 3.05
CA ALA A 829 5.87 11.73 4.01
C ALA A 829 5.13 12.90 3.38
N SER A 830 3.80 12.93 3.50
CA SER A 830 2.93 13.91 2.85
C SER A 830 1.96 14.63 3.78
N ASN A 831 2.08 14.46 5.10
CA ASN A 831 1.39 15.35 6.04
C ASN A 831 2.02 16.74 5.97
N SER A 832 1.23 17.74 6.31
CA SER A 832 1.62 19.15 6.21
C SER A 832 1.00 19.97 7.33
N SER A 833 1.39 21.24 7.42
CA SER A 833 0.71 22.23 8.24
C SER A 833 0.23 23.36 7.37
N VAL A 834 -0.94 23.88 7.68
CA VAL A 834 -1.60 24.94 6.92
C VAL A 834 -2.11 26.06 7.81
N ARG A 835 -2.16 27.27 7.28
CA ARG A 835 -2.86 28.40 7.86
C ARG A 835 -4.24 28.53 7.22
N VAL A 836 -5.25 28.85 8.04
CA VAL A 836 -6.63 29.06 7.61
C VAL A 836 -6.96 30.53 7.63
N ARG A 837 -7.51 31.03 6.51
CA ARG A 837 -8.04 32.39 6.42
C ARG A 837 -9.49 32.35 5.97
N LYS A 838 -10.37 32.98 6.72
CA LYS A 838 -11.77 33.17 6.32
C LYS A 838 -11.83 34.09 5.12
N LEU A 839 -12.68 33.75 4.11
CA LEU A 839 -12.87 34.52 2.88
C LEU A 839 -14.07 35.48 3.03
#